data_8b1c570d803ff1dae32b96ccd41d9a26
#
_entry.id   8b1c570d803ff1dae32b96ccd41d9a26
#
_cell.length_a   1.000
_cell.length_b   1.000
_cell.length_c   1.000
_cell.angle_alpha   90.00
_cell.angle_beta   90.00
_cell.angle_gamma   90.00
#
_symmetry.space_group_name_H-M   'P 1'
#
loop_
_entity.id
_entity.type
_entity.pdbx_description
1 polymer ?
#
loop_
_entity_poly.entity_id
_entity_poly.type
_entity_poly.pdbx_seq_one_letter_code
_entity_poly.pdbx_strand_id
1 'polypeptide(L)'
;LLLQENAMDFGDLIVYAVQLLQQRQRARSYYQEKFHSILVDEFQDTNWAQYELIKLLAGEKKNIMVVGDDDQAIYKFRGASVSNILSFKKDFSESTDIVLTQNYRSKQNILDAAYALIQHNNPDRLEAQLNTSLLVTPSANGRTSDGAGSYTEEGVVRYENHPVSLRETPLLMKEGITPISPPYEGGGRGRFSIISKKLISQSHEAGIVEHIHCATLDHEVQSVVALLKQRYSAGVAWKDMALLVRANDSADPFCRACGLEQIPYQFWAQRGLYRTPVVLDIFAYINLLDNYHDAQSCYRLLTTPIFAIRYEDISCIQQYMKKKAVSFFEALKDAQLIPSLSDSARERIQKLLHLISRHTALLREYSAGQIIDDFMQESGYMKFLSDTANGPASQEQRTAIDALWAVGQLYQRIAQFEESHEDKHLKYFTDEIKLERESGNNGRFEKMELKDEDAVNILTVHSAKGLEFDTVCVVNMVEQKFPTTNRGDRIPLPDALIHETLPTGDEHLQEERRLFYVAMTRAKNALYLTSADDYGGARKKKMSRFIQEAEIPILKSEIQSPKAETQKVELQTTHYQLPTINIRSLSHTKLQSFATCPLKYKYEHILKVPIVEGTPMFSFGTTMHTLLQKAFSLVQDRASRIGQTDLFGASVSESDGSIVLEEKALLRIYDQCWIDDWYSSKKQRDEYYKKGKEIIASLIERYKGGWPVPIALEKMFEFPVMNNGKRYALWGRIDRIDPVIIDGAQGVEIIDYKTGTPKNEKISTEDKQQLLLYQIAVQEVLGYIPLKLTYHYLEDDSMVSFIGTQGDLDQLQNDIKNRIQEMELSTFPATPGYHCQWCPFNKICDFSDRT
;
A
#
# COMPACT_ATOMS: atom_id res chain seq x y z
N LEU A 1 19.50 12.47 -15.48
CA LEU A 1 18.27 11.84 -15.94
C LEU A 1 17.07 12.39 -15.16
N LEU A 2 16.95 12.18 -13.85
CA LEU A 2 15.80 12.64 -13.02
C LEU A 2 15.55 14.17 -13.15
N LEU A 3 16.61 15.00 -13.16
CA LEU A 3 16.48 16.44 -13.36
C LEU A 3 15.97 16.82 -14.77
N GLN A 4 16.31 16.03 -15.79
CA GLN A 4 15.80 16.24 -17.16
C GLN A 4 14.31 15.93 -17.27
N GLU A 5 13.85 14.91 -16.52
CA GLU A 5 12.46 14.49 -16.42
C GLU A 5 11.66 15.29 -15.38
N ASN A 6 12.26 16.31 -14.74
CA ASN A 6 11.65 17.06 -13.64
C ASN A 6 11.10 16.15 -12.52
N ALA A 7 11.82 15.07 -12.22
CA ALA A 7 11.49 14.05 -11.25
C ALA A 7 12.50 14.01 -10.09
N MET A 8 12.08 13.46 -8.96
CA MET A 8 12.91 13.24 -7.77
C MET A 8 12.70 11.83 -7.27
N ASP A 9 13.76 11.20 -6.75
CA ASP A 9 13.59 9.97 -5.97
C ASP A 9 13.27 10.27 -4.49
N PHE A 10 13.01 9.23 -3.70
CA PHE A 10 12.68 9.41 -2.28
C PHE A 10 13.85 9.98 -1.46
N GLY A 11 15.09 9.70 -1.86
CA GLY A 11 16.30 10.27 -1.24
C GLY A 11 16.41 11.77 -1.52
N ASP A 12 16.15 12.16 -2.77
CA ASP A 12 16.17 13.55 -3.21
C ASP A 12 15.20 14.42 -2.40
N LEU A 13 13.99 13.91 -2.10
CA LEU A 13 13.00 14.65 -1.32
C LEU A 13 13.56 15.09 0.05
N ILE A 14 14.29 14.20 0.73
CA ILE A 14 14.86 14.50 2.04
C ILE A 14 16.09 15.41 1.88
N VAL A 15 16.98 15.09 0.95
CA VAL A 15 18.22 15.84 0.71
C VAL A 15 17.92 17.28 0.31
N TYR A 16 17.00 17.49 -0.65
CA TYR A 16 16.64 18.84 -1.07
C TYR A 16 15.86 19.61 0.01
N ALA A 17 15.05 18.92 0.84
CA ALA A 17 14.42 19.57 1.99
C ALA A 17 15.45 20.07 3.01
N VAL A 18 16.45 19.24 3.34
CA VAL A 18 17.57 19.64 4.21
C VAL A 18 18.34 20.81 3.61
N GLN A 19 18.75 20.72 2.34
CA GLN A 19 19.46 21.79 1.65
C GLN A 19 18.65 23.10 1.59
N LEU A 20 17.36 23.03 1.31
CA LEU A 20 16.46 24.18 1.28
C LEU A 20 16.46 24.90 2.65
N LEU A 21 16.27 24.15 3.74
CA LEU A 21 16.23 24.72 5.08
C LEU A 21 17.61 25.22 5.57
N GLN A 22 18.69 24.62 5.11
CA GLN A 22 20.06 25.11 5.37
C GLN A 22 20.36 26.39 4.64
N GLN A 23 20.03 26.48 3.34
CA GLN A 23 20.42 27.60 2.46
C GLN A 23 19.42 28.76 2.48
N ARG A 24 18.14 28.53 2.77
CA ARG A 24 17.08 29.55 2.70
C ARG A 24 16.51 29.86 4.09
N GLN A 25 17.09 30.85 4.75
CA GLN A 25 16.69 31.27 6.08
C GLN A 25 15.20 31.61 6.19
N ARG A 26 14.61 32.26 5.18
CA ARG A 26 13.17 32.60 5.17
C ARG A 26 12.29 31.35 5.21
N ALA A 27 12.62 30.31 4.42
CA ALA A 27 11.90 29.04 4.43
C ALA A 27 12.04 28.36 5.81
N ARG A 28 13.27 28.30 6.34
CA ARG A 28 13.52 27.76 7.66
C ARG A 28 12.72 28.44 8.76
N SER A 29 12.77 29.78 8.83
CA SER A 29 12.02 30.56 9.82
C SER A 29 10.52 30.36 9.68
N TYR A 30 9.98 30.32 8.45
CA TYR A 30 8.57 30.04 8.21
C TYR A 30 8.11 28.70 8.80
N TYR A 31 8.85 27.62 8.55
CA TYR A 31 8.48 26.30 9.07
C TYR A 31 8.72 26.17 10.60
N GLN A 32 9.75 26.82 11.16
CA GLN A 32 9.99 26.90 12.61
C GLN A 32 8.88 27.67 13.34
N GLU A 33 8.30 28.67 12.70
CA GLU A 33 7.13 29.38 13.23
C GLU A 33 5.84 28.58 13.08
N LYS A 34 5.67 27.92 11.93
CA LYS A 34 4.49 27.11 11.61
C LYS A 34 4.35 25.89 12.53
N PHE A 35 5.45 25.22 12.84
CA PHE A 35 5.48 24.03 13.70
C PHE A 35 5.87 24.42 15.12
N HIS A 36 4.86 24.66 15.96
CA HIS A 36 5.10 25.05 17.37
C HIS A 36 5.64 23.89 18.22
N SER A 37 5.32 22.66 17.87
CA SER A 37 5.77 21.43 18.54
C SER A 37 6.04 20.38 17.51
N ILE A 38 7.08 19.58 17.70
CA ILE A 38 7.48 18.46 16.86
C ILE A 38 7.42 17.20 17.69
N LEU A 39 6.61 16.23 17.26
CA LEU A 39 6.54 14.90 17.87
C LEU A 39 7.00 13.89 16.85
N VAL A 40 7.97 13.06 17.22
CA VAL A 40 8.55 12.03 16.36
C VAL A 40 8.33 10.68 17.02
N ASP A 41 7.54 9.85 16.35
CA ASP A 41 7.32 8.46 16.75
C ASP A 41 8.30 7.53 16.03
N GLU A 42 8.53 6.34 16.61
CA GLU A 42 9.46 5.32 16.07
C GLU A 42 10.85 5.93 15.73
N PHE A 43 11.36 6.79 16.60
CA PHE A 43 12.56 7.58 16.34
C PHE A 43 13.80 6.73 16.01
N GLN A 44 13.90 5.50 16.53
CA GLN A 44 14.96 4.54 16.22
C GLN A 44 15.02 4.11 14.75
N ASP A 45 13.95 4.34 13.99
CA ASP A 45 13.87 4.00 12.57
C ASP A 45 14.25 5.16 11.63
N THR A 46 14.60 6.32 12.20
CA THR A 46 15.01 7.48 11.42
C THR A 46 16.45 7.31 10.88
N ASN A 47 16.68 7.77 9.64
CA ASN A 47 18.05 7.89 9.11
C ASN A 47 18.67 9.23 9.50
N TRP A 48 19.99 9.37 9.27
CA TRP A 48 20.72 10.59 9.62
C TRP A 48 20.13 11.86 8.95
N ALA A 49 19.77 11.81 7.69
CA ALA A 49 19.22 12.98 6.97
C ALA A 49 17.84 13.40 7.52
N GLN A 50 16.99 12.44 7.89
CA GLN A 50 15.73 12.71 8.57
C GLN A 50 15.97 13.37 9.93
N TYR A 51 16.95 12.90 10.68
CA TYR A 51 17.30 13.50 11.98
C TYR A 51 17.83 14.92 11.81
N GLU A 52 18.68 15.21 10.80
CA GLU A 52 19.12 16.55 10.47
C GLU A 52 17.94 17.47 10.11
N LEU A 53 17.00 16.98 9.31
CA LEU A 53 15.78 17.71 8.98
C LEU A 53 14.99 18.10 10.25
N ILE A 54 14.84 17.16 11.19
CA ILE A 54 14.16 17.38 12.47
C ILE A 54 14.87 18.47 13.28
N LYS A 55 16.21 18.44 13.37
CA LYS A 55 17.00 19.46 14.06
C LYS A 55 16.84 20.87 13.44
N LEU A 56 16.82 20.95 12.12
CA LEU A 56 16.61 22.21 11.41
C LEU A 56 15.21 22.79 11.67
N LEU A 57 14.19 21.94 11.75
CA LEU A 57 12.82 22.34 12.04
C LEU A 57 12.61 22.73 13.50
N ALA A 58 13.23 22.01 14.44
CA ALA A 58 13.13 22.30 15.88
C ALA A 58 13.74 23.68 16.23
N GLY A 59 14.83 24.06 15.55
CA GLY A 59 15.48 25.36 15.71
C GLY A 59 15.89 25.66 17.14
N GLU A 60 15.90 26.94 17.51
CA GLU A 60 16.30 27.41 18.85
C GLU A 60 15.25 27.09 19.93
N LYS A 61 13.98 26.97 19.54
CA LYS A 61 12.87 26.69 20.50
C LYS A 61 12.96 25.29 21.10
N LYS A 62 13.54 24.34 20.37
CA LYS A 62 13.76 22.94 20.79
C LYS A 62 12.54 22.28 21.41
N ASN A 63 11.31 22.68 21.00
CA ASN A 63 10.08 22.09 21.48
C ASN A 63 9.81 20.78 20.69
N ILE A 64 10.54 19.75 21.07
CA ILE A 64 10.55 18.46 20.42
C ILE A 64 10.36 17.34 21.44
N MET A 65 9.55 16.34 21.07
CA MET A 65 9.41 15.07 21.77
C MET A 65 9.68 13.93 20.79
N VAL A 66 10.54 13.01 21.17
CA VAL A 66 10.81 11.79 20.43
C VAL A 66 10.38 10.58 21.25
N VAL A 67 9.79 9.59 20.59
CA VAL A 67 9.42 8.31 21.18
C VAL A 67 10.09 7.21 20.38
N GLY A 68 10.75 6.28 21.08
CA GLY A 68 11.44 5.19 20.39
C GLY A 68 11.91 4.11 21.35
N ASP A 69 12.25 2.96 20.76
CA ASP A 69 12.78 1.79 21.44
C ASP A 69 13.93 1.19 20.61
N ASP A 70 15.18 1.35 21.06
CA ASP A 70 16.37 0.83 20.37
C ASP A 70 16.34 -0.70 20.18
N ASP A 71 15.63 -1.42 21.07
CA ASP A 71 15.42 -2.87 20.95
C ASP A 71 14.46 -3.26 19.79
N GLN A 72 13.74 -2.29 19.21
CA GLN A 72 12.86 -2.45 18.05
C GLN A 72 13.41 -1.82 16.76
N ALA A 73 14.67 -1.40 16.72
CA ALA A 73 15.33 -0.86 15.53
C ALA A 73 15.66 -1.99 14.54
N ILE A 74 14.84 -2.17 13.51
CA ILE A 74 14.93 -3.28 12.53
C ILE A 74 14.95 -2.82 11.06
N TYR A 75 15.13 -1.52 10.80
CA TYR A 75 15.14 -0.94 9.46
C TYR A 75 16.51 -0.40 9.00
N LYS A 76 17.61 -0.97 9.53
CA LYS A 76 18.96 -0.60 9.10
C LYS A 76 19.16 -0.72 7.60
N PHE A 77 18.62 -1.74 6.96
CA PHE A 77 18.68 -1.93 5.51
C PHE A 77 18.01 -0.80 4.69
N ARG A 78 17.27 0.11 5.35
CA ARG A 78 16.73 1.35 4.80
C ARG A 78 17.51 2.58 5.22
N GLY A 79 18.68 2.42 5.84
CA GLY A 79 19.51 3.50 6.35
C GLY A 79 19.07 4.04 7.71
N ALA A 80 18.19 3.34 8.45
CA ALA A 80 17.88 3.69 9.83
C ALA A 80 19.09 3.51 10.74
N SER A 81 19.31 4.44 11.66
CA SER A 81 20.46 4.46 12.53
C SER A 81 20.06 4.48 14.00
N VAL A 82 20.41 3.41 14.72
CA VAL A 82 20.27 3.36 16.20
C VAL A 82 21.08 4.48 16.87
N SER A 83 22.16 4.96 16.22
CA SER A 83 22.97 6.05 16.76
C SER A 83 22.18 7.35 16.95
N ASN A 84 21.09 7.58 16.20
CA ASN A 84 20.25 8.76 16.34
C ASN A 84 19.62 8.84 17.73
N ILE A 85 19.05 7.73 18.23
CA ILE A 85 18.43 7.72 19.58
C ILE A 85 19.50 7.85 20.68
N LEU A 86 20.68 7.25 20.46
CA LEU A 86 21.81 7.36 21.39
C LEU A 86 22.42 8.77 21.40
N SER A 87 22.38 9.49 20.27
CA SER A 87 22.93 10.84 20.14
C SER A 87 21.95 11.93 20.53
N PHE A 88 20.66 11.64 20.64
CA PHE A 88 19.62 12.63 20.94
C PHE A 88 19.93 13.45 22.20
N LYS A 89 20.36 12.79 23.27
CA LYS A 89 20.72 13.45 24.54
C LYS A 89 21.95 14.37 24.43
N LYS A 90 22.86 14.09 23.47
CA LYS A 90 24.01 14.97 23.20
C LYS A 90 23.57 16.24 22.48
N ASP A 91 22.67 16.12 21.53
CA ASP A 91 22.17 17.26 20.72
C ASP A 91 21.14 18.09 21.48
N PHE A 92 20.35 17.46 22.35
CA PHE A 92 19.33 18.08 23.20
C PHE A 92 19.62 17.82 24.67
N SER A 93 20.72 18.38 25.17
CA SER A 93 21.25 18.12 26.53
C SER A 93 20.28 18.44 27.68
N GLU A 94 19.33 19.36 27.45
CA GLU A 94 18.29 19.74 28.42
C GLU A 94 17.04 18.85 28.36
N SER A 95 17.01 17.82 27.49
CA SER A 95 15.87 16.94 27.35
C SER A 95 15.68 16.10 28.62
N THR A 96 14.43 15.84 28.97
CA THR A 96 14.03 14.93 30.05
C THR A 96 13.71 13.56 29.46
N ASP A 97 14.35 12.53 30.00
CA ASP A 97 14.13 11.15 29.56
C ASP A 97 13.07 10.49 30.47
N ILE A 98 12.10 9.83 29.84
CA ILE A 98 11.03 9.10 30.53
C ILE A 98 11.02 7.66 30.00
N VAL A 99 11.13 6.70 30.91
CA VAL A 99 11.08 5.27 30.58
C VAL A 99 9.69 4.73 30.87
N LEU A 100 9.01 4.24 29.83
CA LEU A 100 7.72 3.58 29.95
C LEU A 100 7.94 2.07 30.16
N THR A 101 7.56 1.55 31.30
CA THR A 101 7.76 0.13 31.69
C THR A 101 6.47 -0.66 31.78
N GLN A 102 5.31 0.00 31.86
CA GLN A 102 4.02 -0.70 31.88
C GLN A 102 3.64 -1.19 30.50
N ASN A 103 3.31 -2.49 30.39
CA ASN A 103 2.88 -3.11 29.14
C ASN A 103 1.44 -3.64 29.27
N TYR A 104 0.59 -3.21 28.34
CA TYR A 104 -0.83 -3.57 28.30
C TYR A 104 -1.16 -4.61 27.21
N ARG A 105 -0.16 -5.02 26.43
CA ARG A 105 -0.31 -5.94 25.29
C ARG A 105 -0.07 -7.38 25.69
N SER A 106 1.13 -7.68 26.17
CA SER A 106 1.64 -9.05 26.31
C SER A 106 1.64 -9.54 27.73
N LYS A 107 1.49 -10.84 27.92
CA LYS A 107 1.62 -11.50 29.21
C LYS A 107 3.08 -11.49 29.69
N GLN A 108 3.29 -11.54 31.03
CA GLN A 108 4.61 -11.34 31.64
C GLN A 108 5.68 -12.33 31.16
N ASN A 109 5.37 -13.60 31.05
CA ASN A 109 6.34 -14.62 30.64
C ASN A 109 6.79 -14.45 29.16
N ILE A 110 5.98 -13.85 28.28
CA ILE A 110 6.39 -13.48 26.92
C ILE A 110 7.40 -12.33 26.99
N LEU A 111 7.11 -11.32 27.82
CA LEU A 111 8.00 -10.17 28.03
C LEU A 111 9.32 -10.57 28.68
N ASP A 112 9.30 -11.48 29.65
CA ASP A 112 10.51 -12.00 30.32
C ASP A 112 11.42 -12.75 29.33
N ALA A 113 10.87 -13.62 28.50
CA ALA A 113 11.61 -14.31 27.45
C ALA A 113 12.20 -13.35 26.40
N ALA A 114 11.43 -12.35 25.96
CA ALA A 114 11.91 -11.32 25.06
C ALA A 114 13.03 -10.46 25.68
N TYR A 115 12.89 -10.13 26.96
CA TYR A 115 13.91 -9.37 27.68
C TYR A 115 15.20 -10.18 27.90
N ALA A 116 15.11 -11.48 28.21
CA ALA A 116 16.27 -12.36 28.30
C ALA A 116 17.06 -12.40 27.00
N LEU A 117 16.37 -12.60 25.87
CA LEU A 117 16.97 -12.59 24.54
C LEU A 117 17.75 -11.30 24.26
N ILE A 118 17.11 -10.13 24.46
CA ILE A 118 17.69 -8.85 24.02
C ILE A 118 18.89 -8.42 24.87
N GLN A 119 19.02 -8.96 26.10
CA GLN A 119 20.21 -8.72 26.95
C GLN A 119 21.52 -9.16 26.28
N HIS A 120 21.48 -10.09 25.35
CA HIS A 120 22.64 -10.52 24.59
C HIS A 120 23.16 -9.47 23.58
N ASN A 121 22.49 -8.35 23.44
CA ASN A 121 22.96 -7.18 22.68
C ASN A 121 23.72 -6.16 23.58
N ASN A 122 23.85 -6.39 24.90
CA ASN A 122 24.68 -5.54 25.70
C ASN A 122 26.16 -5.67 25.28
N PRO A 123 26.99 -4.59 25.37
CA PRO A 123 26.70 -3.28 25.99
C PRO A 123 26.06 -2.24 25.04
N ASP A 124 25.70 -2.61 23.81
CA ASP A 124 25.29 -1.66 22.78
C ASP A 124 23.85 -1.15 22.94
N ARG A 125 23.06 -1.71 23.86
CA ARG A 125 21.70 -1.26 24.18
C ARG A 125 21.70 0.07 24.94
N LEU A 126 20.70 0.91 24.66
CA LEU A 126 20.50 2.19 25.37
C LEU A 126 20.47 2.03 26.91
N GLU A 127 19.78 1.01 27.40
CA GLU A 127 19.70 0.69 28.82
C GLU A 127 21.10 0.49 29.46
N ALA A 128 21.96 -0.28 28.79
CA ALA A 128 23.31 -0.55 29.28
C ALA A 128 24.21 0.71 29.23
N GLN A 129 24.10 1.49 28.14
CA GLN A 129 24.89 2.71 27.96
C GLN A 129 24.51 3.81 28.97
N LEU A 130 23.22 4.00 29.24
CA LEU A 130 22.74 4.96 30.24
C LEU A 130 23.22 4.58 31.62
N ASN A 131 23.18 3.31 32.00
CA ASN A 131 23.66 2.83 33.28
C ASN A 131 25.19 2.98 33.40
N THR A 132 25.95 2.74 32.33
CA THR A 132 27.43 2.95 32.34
C THR A 132 27.79 4.43 32.46
N SER A 133 27.08 5.33 31.79
CA SER A 133 27.32 6.78 31.87
C SER A 133 27.02 7.36 33.26
N LEU A 134 26.05 6.79 33.97
CA LEU A 134 25.76 7.16 35.37
C LEU A 134 26.88 6.78 36.34
N LEU A 135 27.67 5.73 36.04
CA LEU A 135 28.80 5.27 36.84
C LEU A 135 30.09 6.07 36.61
N VAL A 136 30.22 6.75 35.45
CA VAL A 136 31.45 7.43 35.02
C VAL A 136 31.45 8.94 35.26
N THR A 137 30.42 9.56 35.84
CA THR A 137 30.45 10.99 36.17
C THR A 137 31.47 11.26 37.29
N PRO A 138 32.60 12.00 37.02
CA PRO A 138 33.56 12.33 38.06
C PRO A 138 32.89 13.24 39.08
N SER A 139 33.05 12.91 40.35
CA SER A 139 32.75 13.83 41.45
C SER A 139 33.50 15.15 41.21
N ALA A 140 32.76 16.21 40.89
CA ALA A 140 33.30 17.56 40.84
C ALA A 140 33.61 18.08 42.23
N ASN A 141 34.63 17.54 42.85
CA ASN A 141 35.28 18.17 43.99
C ASN A 141 36.76 17.77 44.00
N GLY A 142 37.56 18.62 43.33
CA GLY A 142 39.00 18.54 43.39
C GLY A 142 39.53 18.80 44.82
N ARG A 143 40.20 17.83 45.38
CA ARG A 143 41.31 18.04 46.31
C ARG A 143 42.42 17.06 45.94
N THR A 144 43.47 17.61 45.37
CA THR A 144 44.81 16.97 45.26
C THR A 144 45.34 16.60 46.62
N SER A 145 45.67 15.34 46.83
CA SER A 145 46.63 14.91 47.81
C SER A 145 47.52 13.84 47.18
N ASP A 146 48.79 14.14 47.12
CA ASP A 146 49.86 13.32 46.58
C ASP A 146 49.86 11.93 47.22
N GLY A 147 50.01 10.90 46.36
CA GLY A 147 50.23 9.54 46.79
C GLY A 147 50.51 8.63 45.61
N ALA A 148 51.75 8.29 45.37
CA ALA A 148 52.24 7.47 44.29
C ALA A 148 51.59 6.08 44.32
N GLY A 149 50.94 5.71 43.23
CA GLY A 149 50.48 4.37 42.93
C GLY A 149 50.74 4.02 41.47
N SER A 150 51.56 3.01 41.26
CA SER A 150 52.01 2.49 39.96
C SER A 150 50.84 1.97 39.15
N TYR A 151 50.77 2.37 37.89
CA TYR A 151 49.85 1.80 36.89
C TYR A 151 50.39 0.47 36.40
N THR A 152 49.63 -0.60 36.52
CA THR A 152 49.84 -1.82 35.76
C THR A 152 48.80 -1.87 34.61
N GLU A 153 49.22 -2.27 33.43
CA GLU A 153 48.47 -2.39 32.19
C GLU A 153 47.51 -3.58 32.21
N GLU A 154 46.48 -3.58 33.02
CA GLU A 154 45.32 -4.51 32.90
C GLU A 154 44.20 -3.95 33.76
N GLY A 155 43.43 -3.00 33.15
CA GLY A 155 42.27 -2.36 33.77
C GLY A 155 41.00 -3.21 33.73
N VAL A 156 41.03 -4.44 34.27
CA VAL A 156 39.77 -5.19 34.51
C VAL A 156 39.49 -5.17 36.00
N VAL A 157 38.58 -4.31 36.41
CA VAL A 157 38.04 -4.31 37.77
C VAL A 157 36.97 -5.42 37.85
N ARG A 158 37.34 -6.53 38.49
CA ARG A 158 36.38 -7.57 38.90
C ARG A 158 35.64 -7.10 40.14
N TYR A 159 34.34 -6.90 40.04
CA TYR A 159 33.47 -6.74 41.22
C TYR A 159 32.89 -8.11 41.60
N GLU A 160 33.18 -8.52 42.83
CA GLU A 160 32.55 -9.70 43.44
C GLU A 160 31.07 -9.41 43.72
N ASN A 161 30.23 -10.39 43.40
CA ASN A 161 28.79 -10.36 43.57
C ASN A 161 28.44 -10.32 45.08
N HIS A 162 28.01 -9.17 45.57
CA HIS A 162 27.25 -9.09 46.81
C HIS A 162 25.76 -8.86 46.51
N PRO A 163 24.86 -9.66 47.06
CA PRO A 163 23.42 -9.45 46.85
C PRO A 163 22.97 -8.22 47.65
N VAL A 164 22.64 -7.14 46.93
CA VAL A 164 22.00 -5.95 47.52
C VAL A 164 20.48 -6.19 47.56
N SER A 165 19.97 -6.36 48.82
CA SER A 165 18.52 -6.44 49.05
C SER A 165 17.85 -5.11 48.74
N LEU A 166 17.03 -5.10 47.70
CA LEU A 166 16.14 -4.00 47.32
C LEU A 166 15.03 -3.87 48.41
N ARG A 167 15.08 -2.83 49.24
CA ARG A 167 13.89 -2.38 49.97
C ARG A 167 13.13 -1.39 49.11
N GLU A 168 11.95 -1.84 48.69
CA GLU A 168 10.99 -1.11 47.86
C GLU A 168 10.50 0.16 48.60
N THR A 169 10.46 1.28 47.87
CA THR A 169 9.68 2.49 48.26
C THR A 169 8.31 2.41 47.59
N PRO A 170 7.19 2.32 48.32
CA PRO A 170 5.92 1.82 47.84
C PRO A 170 5.09 2.78 46.99
N LEU A 171 5.49 4.01 46.77
CA LEU A 171 4.60 5.04 46.17
C LEU A 171 4.89 5.42 44.72
N LEU A 172 6.07 5.22 44.19
CA LEU A 172 6.42 5.55 42.80
C LEU A 172 6.31 4.37 41.83
N MET A 173 6.22 3.15 42.35
CA MET A 173 6.06 1.92 41.55
C MET A 173 4.62 1.71 41.01
N LYS A 174 3.63 2.48 41.47
CA LYS A 174 2.22 2.30 41.06
C LYS A 174 1.89 2.89 39.70
N GLU A 175 2.70 3.79 39.16
CA GLU A 175 2.38 4.47 37.89
C GLU A 175 3.28 4.11 36.70
N GLY A 176 4.31 3.26 36.90
CA GLY A 176 5.17 2.76 35.80
C GLY A 176 6.03 3.82 35.12
N ILE A 177 6.13 5.02 35.69
CA ILE A 177 6.92 6.11 35.14
C ILE A 177 8.10 6.35 36.09
N THR A 178 9.33 6.11 35.61
CA THR A 178 10.55 6.35 36.40
C THR A 178 11.28 7.55 35.80
N PRO A 179 11.33 8.73 36.46
CA PRO A 179 12.12 9.86 35.97
C PRO A 179 13.61 9.57 36.06
N ILE A 180 14.35 9.84 34.97
CA ILE A 180 15.80 9.61 34.91
C ILE A 180 16.61 10.72 35.54
N SER A 181 16.03 11.92 35.69
CA SER A 181 16.67 13.05 36.36
C SER A 181 16.14 13.21 37.77
N PRO A 182 16.96 13.20 38.81
CA PRO A 182 16.49 13.51 40.17
C PRO A 182 16.10 14.99 40.27
N PRO A 183 15.06 15.35 41.04
CA PRO A 183 14.79 16.75 41.34
C PRO A 183 15.94 17.31 42.13
N TYR A 184 16.48 18.45 41.72
CA TYR A 184 17.57 19.15 42.37
C TYR A 184 17.03 19.83 43.65
N GLU A 185 17.06 19.15 44.77
CA GLU A 185 16.94 19.78 46.12
C GLU A 185 18.01 19.21 47.05
N GLY A 186 18.68 20.14 47.65
CA GLY A 186 19.90 20.09 48.43
C GLY A 186 20.12 18.94 49.43
N GLY A 187 21.33 18.44 49.41
CA GLY A 187 22.00 17.89 50.57
C GLY A 187 21.62 16.49 51.01
N GLY A 188 22.07 15.45 50.28
CA GLY A 188 22.03 14.08 50.75
C GLY A 188 22.65 13.14 49.73
N ARG A 189 23.49 12.19 50.14
CA ARG A 189 24.18 11.20 49.30
C ARG A 189 23.25 10.60 48.27
N GLY A 190 23.39 10.99 46.96
CA GLY A 190 22.54 10.55 45.85
C GLY A 190 22.57 9.02 45.74
N ARG A 191 21.41 8.41 45.86
CA ARG A 191 21.19 7.04 45.40
C ARG A 191 21.05 7.08 43.89
N PHE A 192 22.01 6.53 43.14
CA PHE A 192 21.89 6.27 41.70
C PHE A 192 20.83 5.18 41.52
N SER A 193 19.70 5.52 40.93
CA SER A 193 18.71 4.51 40.49
C SER A 193 19.14 3.95 39.15
N ILE A 194 19.35 2.64 39.11
CA ILE A 194 19.60 1.89 37.85
C ILE A 194 18.38 2.02 36.97
N ILE A 195 18.57 2.43 35.74
CA ILE A 195 17.52 2.51 34.73
C ILE A 195 17.25 1.09 34.25
N SER A 196 15.98 0.66 34.21
CA SER A 196 15.58 -0.61 33.65
C SER A 196 14.48 -0.40 32.61
N LYS A 197 14.67 -1.00 31.44
CA LYS A 197 13.67 -1.08 30.34
C LYS A 197 12.82 -2.36 30.44
N LYS A 198 12.97 -3.16 31.52
CA LYS A 198 12.20 -4.37 31.70
C LYS A 198 10.71 -4.03 31.77
N LEU A 199 9.93 -4.57 30.85
CA LEU A 199 8.50 -4.34 30.75
C LEU A 199 7.74 -5.15 31.83
N ILE A 200 6.71 -4.55 32.41
CA ILE A 200 5.85 -5.13 33.43
C ILE A 200 4.44 -5.23 32.84
N SER A 201 3.94 -6.45 32.71
CA SER A 201 2.58 -6.71 32.24
C SER A 201 1.54 -6.21 33.24
N GLN A 202 0.49 -5.58 32.73
CA GLN A 202 -0.68 -5.25 33.52
C GLN A 202 -1.68 -6.40 33.61
N SER A 203 -1.41 -7.53 32.93
CA SER A 203 -2.21 -8.75 33.02
C SER A 203 -1.59 -9.69 34.05
N HIS A 204 -2.41 -10.20 34.99
CA HIS A 204 -1.98 -11.12 36.04
C HIS A 204 -1.96 -12.60 35.61
N GLU A 205 -2.48 -12.92 34.40
CA GLU A 205 -2.49 -14.29 33.91
C GLU A 205 -1.18 -14.61 33.21
N ALA A 206 -0.75 -15.88 33.30
CA ALA A 206 0.39 -16.35 32.53
C ALA A 206 -0.02 -16.60 31.06
N GLY A 207 0.84 -16.20 30.12
CA GLY A 207 0.69 -16.55 28.72
C GLY A 207 1.27 -17.94 28.41
N ILE A 208 1.12 -18.35 27.17
CA ILE A 208 1.74 -19.56 26.64
C ILE A 208 3.05 -19.15 25.93
N VAL A 209 4.17 -19.79 26.29
CA VAL A 209 5.44 -19.67 25.56
C VAL A 209 6.00 -21.05 25.39
N GLU A 210 5.94 -21.58 24.17
CA GLU A 210 6.32 -22.97 23.86
C GLU A 210 7.20 -23.02 22.60
N HIS A 211 8.18 -23.93 22.62
CA HIS A 211 8.97 -24.30 21.46
C HIS A 211 8.68 -25.75 21.06
N ILE A 212 8.21 -25.97 19.84
CA ILE A 212 7.89 -27.25 19.24
C ILE A 212 9.03 -27.65 18.29
N HIS A 213 9.78 -28.67 18.63
CA HIS A 213 10.85 -29.20 17.78
C HIS A 213 10.40 -30.44 17.02
N CYS A 214 10.53 -30.43 15.70
CA CYS A 214 10.07 -31.47 14.78
C CYS A 214 11.22 -32.18 14.06
N ALA A 215 10.96 -33.38 13.52
CA ALA A 215 11.97 -34.12 12.76
C ALA A 215 12.18 -33.54 11.34
N THR A 216 11.10 -33.13 10.67
CA THR A 216 11.11 -32.61 9.29
C THR A 216 10.28 -31.36 9.15
N LEU A 217 10.50 -30.60 8.07
CA LEU A 217 9.67 -29.44 7.70
C LEU A 217 8.19 -29.82 7.58
N ASP A 218 7.86 -30.99 7.00
CA ASP A 218 6.47 -31.41 6.86
C ASP A 218 5.80 -31.62 8.23
N HIS A 219 6.51 -32.20 9.20
CA HIS A 219 6.01 -32.33 10.57
C HIS A 219 5.87 -30.97 11.26
N GLU A 220 6.79 -30.02 11.00
CA GLU A 220 6.69 -28.64 11.50
C GLU A 220 5.41 -27.97 10.97
N VAL A 221 5.16 -28.08 9.66
CA VAL A 221 3.97 -27.54 8.98
C VAL A 221 2.68 -28.15 9.57
N GLN A 222 2.64 -29.48 9.72
CA GLN A 222 1.47 -30.18 10.30
C GLN A 222 1.23 -29.75 11.75
N SER A 223 2.30 -29.59 12.55
CA SER A 223 2.21 -29.14 13.94
C SER A 223 1.63 -27.73 14.04
N VAL A 224 2.07 -26.82 13.17
CA VAL A 224 1.53 -25.44 13.12
C VAL A 224 0.06 -25.45 12.73
N VAL A 225 -0.33 -26.24 11.72
CA VAL A 225 -1.75 -26.35 11.30
C VAL A 225 -2.62 -26.90 12.44
N ALA A 226 -2.15 -27.94 13.12
CA ALA A 226 -2.86 -28.52 14.27
C ALA A 226 -3.03 -27.51 15.39
N LEU A 227 -1.99 -26.72 15.67
CA LEU A 227 -1.99 -25.67 16.67
C LEU A 227 -2.99 -24.55 16.33
N LEU A 228 -3.02 -24.08 15.09
CA LEU A 228 -3.98 -23.07 14.65
C LEU A 228 -5.43 -23.57 14.85
N LYS A 229 -5.72 -24.81 14.46
CA LYS A 229 -7.03 -25.45 14.68
C LYS A 229 -7.38 -25.57 16.17
N GLN A 230 -6.41 -25.94 17.01
CA GLN A 230 -6.58 -26.03 18.44
C GLN A 230 -6.93 -24.67 19.05
N ARG A 231 -6.22 -23.60 18.67
CA ARG A 231 -6.50 -22.24 19.15
C ARG A 231 -7.88 -21.74 18.68
N TYR A 232 -8.24 -22.02 17.44
CA TYR A 232 -9.57 -21.71 16.95
C TYR A 232 -10.67 -22.45 17.74
N SER A 233 -10.48 -23.73 18.02
CA SER A 233 -11.42 -24.52 18.84
C SER A 233 -11.51 -24.01 20.28
N ALA A 234 -10.45 -23.35 20.78
CA ALA A 234 -10.43 -22.68 22.08
C ALA A 234 -11.06 -21.27 22.06
N GLY A 235 -11.64 -20.84 20.91
CA GLY A 235 -12.37 -19.58 20.77
C GLY A 235 -11.56 -18.38 20.28
N VAL A 236 -10.32 -18.57 19.83
CA VAL A 236 -9.51 -17.49 19.22
C VAL A 236 -9.89 -17.36 17.76
N ALA A 237 -10.31 -16.18 17.30
CA ALA A 237 -10.64 -15.94 15.91
C ALA A 237 -9.39 -16.07 15.00
N TRP A 238 -9.57 -16.50 13.75
CA TRP A 238 -8.46 -16.68 12.81
C TRP A 238 -7.66 -15.37 12.61
N LYS A 239 -8.34 -14.24 12.53
CA LYS A 239 -7.74 -12.90 12.38
C LYS A 239 -6.84 -12.48 13.54
N ASP A 240 -7.05 -13.05 14.71
CA ASP A 240 -6.26 -12.79 15.91
C ASP A 240 -5.04 -13.72 16.01
N MET A 241 -4.79 -14.54 15.00
CA MET A 241 -3.63 -15.43 14.90
C MET A 241 -2.68 -14.97 13.81
N ALA A 242 -1.37 -15.03 14.08
CA ALA A 242 -0.33 -14.73 13.10
C ALA A 242 0.70 -15.84 13.00
N LEU A 243 1.14 -16.12 11.77
CA LEU A 243 2.29 -16.94 11.45
C LEU A 243 3.38 -16.03 10.91
N LEU A 244 4.48 -15.89 11.64
CA LEU A 244 5.58 -15.01 11.32
C LEU A 244 6.74 -15.79 10.71
N VAL A 245 7.18 -15.32 9.54
CA VAL A 245 8.33 -15.85 8.81
C VAL A 245 9.46 -14.81 8.73
N ARG A 246 10.71 -15.28 8.69
CA ARG A 246 11.87 -14.38 8.47
C ARG A 246 11.95 -13.89 7.02
N ALA A 247 11.60 -14.73 6.06
CA ALA A 247 11.59 -14.42 4.63
C ALA A 247 10.33 -14.98 3.96
N ASN A 248 9.88 -14.35 2.89
CA ASN A 248 8.61 -14.67 2.21
C ASN A 248 8.54 -16.10 1.69
N ASP A 249 9.63 -16.62 1.11
CA ASP A 249 9.72 -17.99 0.57
C ASP A 249 9.56 -19.08 1.66
N SER A 250 9.82 -18.74 2.91
CA SER A 250 9.58 -19.65 4.04
C SER A 250 8.11 -19.86 4.36
N ALA A 251 7.20 -19.02 3.86
CA ALA A 251 5.76 -19.11 4.10
C ALA A 251 5.05 -20.13 3.18
N ASP A 252 5.60 -20.42 1.99
CA ASP A 252 4.92 -21.24 0.97
C ASP A 252 4.45 -22.63 1.44
N PRO A 253 5.22 -23.40 2.24
CA PRO A 253 4.76 -24.69 2.75
C PRO A 253 3.54 -24.53 3.68
N PHE A 254 3.53 -23.53 4.52
CA PHE A 254 2.45 -23.24 5.47
C PHE A 254 1.19 -22.72 4.76
N CYS A 255 1.34 -21.84 3.77
CA CYS A 255 0.22 -21.38 2.94
C CYS A 255 -0.47 -22.55 2.23
N ARG A 256 0.31 -23.47 1.64
CA ARG A 256 -0.22 -24.66 0.99
C ARG A 256 -0.98 -25.56 1.97
N ALA A 257 -0.41 -25.80 3.16
CA ALA A 257 -1.03 -26.62 4.18
C ALA A 257 -2.34 -26.00 4.71
N CYS A 258 -2.36 -24.69 4.96
CA CYS A 258 -3.59 -23.97 5.33
C CYS A 258 -4.65 -24.11 4.23
N GLY A 259 -4.29 -24.01 2.95
CA GLY A 259 -5.21 -24.20 1.83
C GLY A 259 -5.77 -25.63 1.76
N LEU A 260 -4.92 -26.66 1.92
CA LEU A 260 -5.35 -28.07 1.93
C LEU A 260 -6.30 -28.40 3.10
N GLU A 261 -6.05 -27.80 4.26
CA GLU A 261 -6.82 -28.00 5.48
C GLU A 261 -7.98 -27.00 5.64
N GLN A 262 -8.26 -26.24 4.58
CA GLN A 262 -9.35 -25.25 4.50
C GLN A 262 -9.31 -24.20 5.62
N ILE A 263 -8.12 -23.88 6.14
CA ILE A 263 -7.93 -22.78 7.08
C ILE A 263 -7.87 -21.48 6.27
N PRO A 264 -8.74 -20.50 6.54
CA PRO A 264 -8.67 -19.20 5.87
C PRO A 264 -7.39 -18.48 6.27
N TYR A 265 -6.61 -18.03 5.30
CA TYR A 265 -5.38 -17.28 5.55
C TYR A 265 -5.22 -16.09 4.62
N GLN A 266 -4.53 -15.06 5.11
CA GLN A 266 -4.11 -13.90 4.34
C GLN A 266 -2.59 -13.81 4.38
N PHE A 267 -1.94 -13.92 3.22
CA PHE A 267 -0.50 -13.78 3.12
C PHE A 267 -0.12 -12.33 2.77
N TRP A 268 0.52 -11.64 3.73
CA TRP A 268 0.95 -10.24 3.64
C TRP A 268 2.31 -10.07 2.98
N ALA A 269 2.66 -10.91 1.99
CA ALA A 269 3.87 -10.67 1.23
C ALA A 269 3.69 -9.45 0.35
N GLN A 270 4.57 -8.50 0.44
CA GLN A 270 4.84 -7.60 -0.68
C GLN A 270 5.59 -8.41 -1.76
N ARG A 271 4.90 -9.41 -2.36
CA ARG A 271 5.33 -9.88 -3.67
C ARG A 271 5.08 -8.69 -4.58
N GLY A 272 6.13 -8.11 -5.13
CA GLY A 272 5.97 -7.04 -6.09
C GLY A 272 5.02 -7.45 -7.21
N LEU A 273 4.35 -6.50 -7.84
CA LEU A 273 3.40 -6.71 -8.93
C LEU A 273 3.92 -7.72 -9.96
N TYR A 274 5.18 -7.60 -10.34
CA TYR A 274 5.83 -8.43 -11.37
C TYR A 274 6.13 -9.88 -10.93
N ARG A 275 5.82 -10.24 -9.68
CA ARG A 275 5.94 -11.61 -9.14
C ARG A 275 4.60 -12.27 -8.87
N THR A 276 3.49 -11.58 -9.13
CA THR A 276 2.17 -12.19 -8.98
C THR A 276 1.92 -13.21 -10.09
N PRO A 277 1.28 -14.37 -9.82
CA PRO A 277 1.13 -15.44 -10.80
C PRO A 277 0.55 -14.98 -12.13
N VAL A 278 -0.56 -14.24 -12.12
CA VAL A 278 -1.22 -13.75 -13.34
C VAL A 278 -0.32 -12.82 -14.16
N VAL A 279 0.44 -11.92 -13.51
CA VAL A 279 1.37 -11.02 -14.21
C VAL A 279 2.55 -11.80 -14.80
N LEU A 280 3.03 -12.83 -14.11
CA LEU A 280 4.04 -13.73 -14.67
C LEU A 280 3.51 -14.53 -15.88
N ASP A 281 2.20 -14.86 -15.89
CA ASP A 281 1.58 -15.52 -17.04
C ASP A 281 1.50 -14.56 -18.24
N ILE A 282 1.13 -13.31 -18.00
CA ILE A 282 1.15 -12.25 -19.03
C ILE A 282 2.58 -12.04 -19.54
N PHE A 283 3.58 -11.94 -18.64
CA PHE A 283 4.98 -11.81 -19.07
C PHE A 283 5.47 -13.01 -19.86
N ALA A 284 5.07 -14.22 -19.50
CA ALA A 284 5.39 -15.40 -20.30
C ALA A 284 4.83 -15.29 -21.73
N TYR A 285 3.61 -14.75 -21.86
CA TYR A 285 3.02 -14.54 -23.18
C TYR A 285 3.80 -13.50 -24.00
N ILE A 286 4.11 -12.33 -23.41
CA ILE A 286 4.86 -11.28 -24.11
C ILE A 286 6.29 -11.75 -24.46
N ASN A 287 6.95 -12.48 -23.56
CA ASN A 287 8.27 -13.03 -23.86
C ASN A 287 8.25 -13.98 -25.07
N LEU A 288 7.18 -14.76 -25.25
CA LEU A 288 7.05 -15.61 -26.44
C LEU A 288 6.81 -14.80 -27.72
N LEU A 289 6.16 -13.64 -27.64
CA LEU A 289 6.04 -12.75 -28.80
C LEU A 289 7.38 -12.13 -29.21
N ASP A 290 8.28 -11.90 -28.23
CA ASP A 290 9.64 -11.40 -28.49
C ASP A 290 10.62 -12.54 -28.87
N ASN A 291 10.51 -13.70 -28.22
CA ASN A 291 11.38 -14.86 -28.44
C ASN A 291 10.64 -16.19 -28.35
N TYR A 292 10.34 -16.79 -29.49
CA TYR A 292 9.66 -18.09 -29.59
C TYR A 292 10.47 -19.28 -28.99
N HIS A 293 11.76 -19.12 -28.77
CA HIS A 293 12.61 -20.17 -28.22
C HIS A 293 12.64 -20.20 -26.68
N ASP A 294 11.91 -19.30 -26.00
CA ASP A 294 11.78 -19.33 -24.54
C ASP A 294 10.93 -20.52 -24.07
N ALA A 295 11.61 -21.62 -23.79
CA ALA A 295 10.99 -22.87 -23.32
C ALA A 295 10.29 -22.70 -21.94
N GLN A 296 10.76 -21.80 -21.08
CA GLN A 296 10.16 -21.56 -19.77
C GLN A 296 8.82 -20.87 -19.91
N SER A 297 8.75 -19.86 -20.76
CA SER A 297 7.49 -19.15 -21.07
C SER A 297 6.48 -20.06 -21.76
N CYS A 298 6.92 -20.92 -22.71
CA CYS A 298 6.07 -21.96 -23.31
C CYS A 298 5.48 -22.88 -22.24
N TYR A 299 6.32 -23.46 -21.38
CA TYR A 299 5.89 -24.38 -20.33
C TYR A 299 4.89 -23.69 -19.39
N ARG A 300 5.21 -22.46 -18.95
CA ARG A 300 4.35 -21.70 -18.05
C ARG A 300 2.94 -21.50 -18.63
N LEU A 301 2.83 -21.05 -19.88
CA LEU A 301 1.56 -20.81 -20.51
C LEU A 301 0.72 -22.08 -20.66
N LEU A 302 1.34 -23.21 -21.05
CA LEU A 302 0.62 -24.48 -21.16
C LEU A 302 0.02 -24.95 -19.83
N THR A 303 0.62 -24.55 -18.71
CA THR A 303 0.14 -24.92 -17.36
C THR A 303 -0.83 -23.90 -16.74
N THR A 304 -1.08 -22.75 -17.40
CA THR A 304 -2.08 -21.79 -16.93
C THR A 304 -3.50 -22.37 -16.91
N PRO A 305 -4.41 -21.87 -16.07
CA PRO A 305 -5.78 -22.37 -16.00
C PRO A 305 -6.54 -22.35 -17.32
N ILE A 306 -6.21 -21.38 -18.20
CA ILE A 306 -6.88 -21.20 -19.50
C ILE A 306 -6.46 -22.23 -20.56
N PHE A 307 -5.24 -22.72 -20.50
CA PHE A 307 -4.76 -23.78 -21.38
C PHE A 307 -4.76 -25.15 -20.69
N ALA A 308 -4.43 -25.23 -19.41
CA ALA A 308 -4.54 -26.40 -18.54
C ALA A 308 -4.11 -27.73 -19.22
N ILE A 309 -2.94 -27.72 -19.88
CA ILE A 309 -2.40 -28.94 -20.51
C ILE A 309 -1.89 -29.86 -19.41
N ARG A 310 -2.30 -31.12 -19.45
CA ARG A 310 -1.93 -32.11 -18.43
C ARG A 310 -0.44 -32.45 -18.51
N TYR A 311 0.11 -32.85 -17.36
CA TYR A 311 1.52 -33.21 -17.26
C TYR A 311 1.92 -34.37 -18.21
N GLU A 312 1.03 -35.34 -18.41
CA GLU A 312 1.24 -36.47 -19.34
C GLU A 312 1.42 -35.94 -20.78
N ASP A 313 0.58 -35.02 -21.21
CA ASP A 313 0.64 -34.39 -22.52
C ASP A 313 1.93 -33.57 -22.71
N ILE A 314 2.35 -32.81 -21.69
CA ILE A 314 3.63 -32.08 -21.68
C ILE A 314 4.79 -33.04 -21.78
N SER A 315 4.75 -34.18 -21.08
CA SER A 315 5.78 -35.19 -21.13
C SER A 315 5.92 -35.80 -22.55
N CYS A 316 4.78 -36.00 -23.26
CA CYS A 316 4.79 -36.45 -24.66
C CYS A 316 5.46 -35.42 -25.59
N ILE A 317 5.17 -34.12 -25.39
CA ILE A 317 5.83 -33.04 -26.15
C ILE A 317 7.34 -33.05 -25.88
N GLN A 318 7.77 -33.15 -24.63
CA GLN A 318 9.19 -33.20 -24.27
C GLN A 318 9.92 -34.43 -24.84
N GLN A 319 9.27 -35.59 -24.89
CA GLN A 319 9.82 -36.76 -25.54
C GLN A 319 9.99 -36.57 -27.07
N TYR A 320 8.99 -35.94 -27.71
CA TYR A 320 9.06 -35.59 -29.12
C TYR A 320 10.20 -34.62 -29.40
N MET A 321 10.35 -33.55 -28.56
CA MET A 321 11.49 -32.62 -28.67
C MET A 321 12.83 -33.31 -28.64
N LYS A 322 13.05 -34.22 -27.69
CA LYS A 322 14.29 -34.98 -27.54
C LYS A 322 14.54 -35.89 -28.77
N LYS A 323 13.48 -36.56 -29.25
CA LYS A 323 13.57 -37.49 -30.40
C LYS A 323 13.89 -36.77 -31.72
N LYS A 324 13.31 -35.56 -31.89
CA LYS A 324 13.46 -34.78 -33.13
C LYS A 324 14.54 -33.71 -33.04
N ALA A 325 15.12 -33.48 -31.88
CA ALA A 325 16.10 -32.39 -31.62
C ALA A 325 15.56 -31.00 -32.02
N VAL A 326 14.28 -30.73 -31.75
CA VAL A 326 13.61 -29.46 -32.03
C VAL A 326 13.34 -28.66 -30.75
N SER A 327 13.11 -27.35 -30.89
CA SER A 327 12.74 -26.49 -29.77
C SER A 327 11.34 -26.80 -29.24
N PHE A 328 11.02 -26.30 -28.03
CA PHE A 328 9.68 -26.50 -27.44
C PHE A 328 8.58 -25.91 -28.35
N PHE A 329 8.77 -24.71 -28.85
CA PHE A 329 7.81 -24.04 -29.72
C PHE A 329 7.61 -24.76 -31.05
N GLU A 330 8.69 -25.31 -31.66
CA GLU A 330 8.58 -26.14 -32.87
C GLU A 330 7.81 -27.43 -32.60
N ALA A 331 8.05 -28.07 -31.45
CA ALA A 331 7.26 -29.23 -31.06
C ALA A 331 5.76 -28.89 -30.87
N LEU A 332 5.40 -27.69 -30.42
CA LEU A 332 4.01 -27.26 -30.37
C LEU A 332 3.41 -27.09 -31.75
N LYS A 333 4.14 -26.57 -32.73
CA LYS A 333 3.68 -26.50 -34.12
C LYS A 333 3.42 -27.90 -34.70
N ASP A 334 4.22 -28.89 -34.31
CA ASP A 334 4.10 -30.26 -34.72
C ASP A 334 3.10 -31.06 -33.85
N ALA A 335 2.27 -30.43 -33.01
CA ALA A 335 1.37 -31.11 -32.09
C ALA A 335 0.46 -32.16 -32.75
N GLN A 336 0.05 -31.92 -33.99
CA GLN A 336 -0.73 -32.88 -34.78
C GLN A 336 0.04 -34.18 -35.14
N LEU A 337 1.38 -34.12 -35.18
CA LEU A 337 2.25 -35.22 -35.51
C LEU A 337 2.67 -36.05 -34.28
N ILE A 338 2.31 -35.62 -33.06
CA ILE A 338 2.65 -36.34 -31.81
C ILE A 338 1.57 -37.37 -31.51
N PRO A 339 1.83 -38.70 -31.72
CA PRO A 339 0.75 -39.71 -31.68
C PRO A 339 0.06 -39.85 -30.31
N SER A 340 0.80 -39.68 -29.22
CA SER A 340 0.33 -39.89 -27.85
C SER A 340 -0.24 -38.65 -27.18
N LEU A 341 -0.33 -37.53 -27.90
CA LEU A 341 -0.91 -36.30 -27.42
C LEU A 341 -2.45 -36.40 -27.42
N SER A 342 -3.13 -35.95 -26.36
CA SER A 342 -4.59 -35.93 -26.31
C SER A 342 -5.18 -34.91 -27.28
N ASP A 343 -6.40 -35.17 -27.78
CA ASP A 343 -7.09 -34.24 -28.70
C ASP A 343 -7.38 -32.91 -28.03
N SER A 344 -7.76 -32.89 -26.74
CA SER A 344 -7.95 -31.68 -25.95
C SER A 344 -6.65 -30.83 -25.85
N ALA A 345 -5.48 -31.48 -25.70
CA ALA A 345 -4.22 -30.79 -25.71
C ALA A 345 -3.89 -30.17 -27.08
N ARG A 346 -4.16 -30.93 -28.18
CA ARG A 346 -3.98 -30.41 -29.56
C ARG A 346 -4.80 -29.17 -29.83
N GLU A 347 -6.09 -29.17 -29.44
CA GLU A 347 -6.99 -28.04 -29.62
C GLU A 347 -6.49 -26.79 -28.86
N ARG A 348 -6.12 -26.96 -27.59
CA ARG A 348 -5.61 -25.85 -26.73
C ARG A 348 -4.28 -25.32 -27.22
N ILE A 349 -3.35 -26.18 -27.69
CA ILE A 349 -2.11 -25.76 -28.30
C ILE A 349 -2.37 -25.00 -29.58
N GLN A 350 -3.32 -25.44 -30.43
CA GLN A 350 -3.68 -24.75 -31.64
C GLN A 350 -4.26 -23.34 -31.33
N LYS A 351 -5.10 -23.22 -30.29
CA LYS A 351 -5.60 -21.92 -29.83
C LYS A 351 -4.43 -21.00 -29.43
N LEU A 352 -3.46 -21.46 -28.64
CA LEU A 352 -2.30 -20.68 -28.24
C LEU A 352 -1.47 -20.22 -29.45
N LEU A 353 -1.19 -21.14 -30.39
CA LEU A 353 -0.42 -20.82 -31.59
C LEU A 353 -1.14 -19.80 -32.49
N HIS A 354 -2.47 -19.88 -32.58
CA HIS A 354 -3.29 -18.91 -33.31
C HIS A 354 -3.19 -17.50 -32.69
N LEU A 355 -3.32 -17.39 -31.37
CA LEU A 355 -3.14 -16.13 -30.66
C LEU A 355 -1.74 -15.53 -30.88
N ILE A 356 -0.69 -16.34 -30.76
CA ILE A 356 0.70 -15.89 -30.98
C ILE A 356 0.87 -15.40 -32.43
N SER A 357 0.39 -16.16 -33.42
CA SER A 357 0.49 -15.76 -34.84
C SER A 357 -0.22 -14.45 -35.12
N ARG A 358 -1.43 -14.28 -34.61
CA ARG A 358 -2.24 -13.08 -34.78
C ARG A 358 -1.58 -11.87 -34.12
N HIS A 359 -1.23 -11.96 -32.84
CA HIS A 359 -0.65 -10.83 -32.12
C HIS A 359 0.75 -10.45 -32.63
N THR A 360 1.53 -11.41 -33.12
CA THR A 360 2.81 -11.09 -33.79
C THR A 360 2.61 -10.21 -35.02
N ALA A 361 1.54 -10.42 -35.80
CA ALA A 361 1.23 -9.56 -36.95
C ALA A 361 0.86 -8.12 -36.50
N LEU A 362 0.28 -7.95 -35.31
CA LEU A 362 -0.18 -6.68 -34.75
C LEU A 362 0.89 -5.89 -33.98
N LEU A 363 2.05 -6.49 -33.68
CA LEU A 363 3.11 -5.85 -32.86
C LEU A 363 3.61 -4.50 -33.40
N ARG A 364 3.44 -4.23 -34.70
CA ARG A 364 3.87 -2.98 -35.33
C ARG A 364 2.81 -1.90 -35.35
N GLU A 365 1.56 -2.24 -35.07
CA GLU A 365 0.41 -1.34 -35.18
C GLU A 365 -0.19 -1.04 -33.80
N TYR A 366 -0.05 -1.99 -32.85
CA TYR A 366 -0.70 -1.93 -31.55
C TYR A 366 0.26 -1.52 -30.44
N SER A 367 -0.25 -0.78 -29.48
CA SER A 367 0.48 -0.45 -28.25
C SER A 367 0.63 -1.66 -27.33
N ALA A 368 1.49 -1.54 -26.31
CA ALA A 368 1.68 -2.58 -25.31
C ALA A 368 0.37 -2.95 -24.61
N GLY A 369 -0.44 -1.95 -24.25
CA GLY A 369 -1.74 -2.15 -23.60
C GLY A 369 -2.73 -2.90 -24.49
N GLN A 370 -2.80 -2.56 -25.75
CA GLN A 370 -3.69 -3.23 -26.70
C GLN A 370 -3.35 -4.72 -26.87
N ILE A 371 -2.07 -5.06 -27.04
CA ILE A 371 -1.63 -6.47 -27.19
C ILE A 371 -1.94 -7.28 -25.92
N ILE A 372 -1.70 -6.69 -24.73
CA ILE A 372 -1.93 -7.38 -23.46
C ILE A 372 -3.44 -7.56 -23.22
N ASP A 373 -4.25 -6.55 -23.51
CA ASP A 373 -5.70 -6.66 -23.37
C ASP A 373 -6.29 -7.69 -24.35
N ASP A 374 -5.90 -7.65 -25.61
CA ASP A 374 -6.31 -8.66 -26.59
C ASP A 374 -5.97 -10.07 -26.12
N PHE A 375 -4.76 -10.28 -25.55
CA PHE A 375 -4.42 -11.57 -24.97
C PHE A 375 -5.36 -11.95 -23.81
N MET A 376 -5.62 -11.06 -22.88
CA MET A 376 -6.49 -11.33 -21.75
C MET A 376 -7.94 -11.64 -22.14
N GLN A 377 -8.47 -10.96 -23.17
CA GLN A 377 -9.83 -11.17 -23.66
C GLN A 377 -9.94 -12.43 -24.55
N GLU A 378 -9.09 -12.56 -25.56
CA GLU A 378 -9.20 -13.63 -26.56
C GLU A 378 -8.79 -15.00 -26.04
N SER A 379 -7.80 -15.06 -25.11
CA SER A 379 -7.48 -16.28 -24.41
C SER A 379 -8.63 -16.78 -23.52
N GLY A 380 -9.50 -15.86 -23.09
CA GLY A 380 -10.54 -16.08 -22.10
C GLY A 380 -10.05 -15.96 -20.65
N TYR A 381 -8.82 -15.43 -20.44
CA TYR A 381 -8.25 -15.34 -19.10
C TYR A 381 -9.02 -14.35 -18.21
N MET A 382 -9.39 -13.19 -18.76
CA MET A 382 -10.19 -12.20 -18.03
C MET A 382 -11.55 -12.79 -17.61
N LYS A 383 -12.21 -13.52 -18.51
CA LYS A 383 -13.49 -14.21 -18.22
C LYS A 383 -13.31 -15.25 -17.12
N PHE A 384 -12.29 -16.10 -17.22
CA PHE A 384 -11.99 -17.11 -16.21
C PHE A 384 -11.81 -16.50 -14.81
N LEU A 385 -11.01 -15.43 -14.70
CA LEU A 385 -10.79 -14.73 -13.44
C LEU A 385 -12.07 -14.11 -12.88
N SER A 386 -12.86 -13.47 -13.75
CA SER A 386 -14.13 -12.82 -13.36
C SER A 386 -15.17 -13.84 -12.89
N ASP A 387 -15.32 -14.94 -13.58
CA ASP A 387 -16.26 -16.01 -13.22
C ASP A 387 -15.86 -16.68 -11.89
N THR A 388 -14.57 -16.97 -11.71
CA THR A 388 -14.05 -17.50 -10.46
C THR A 388 -14.22 -16.51 -9.30
N ALA A 389 -13.97 -15.22 -9.53
CA ALA A 389 -14.17 -14.17 -8.52
C ALA A 389 -15.65 -13.96 -8.15
N ASN A 390 -16.58 -14.28 -9.06
CA ASN A 390 -18.02 -14.25 -8.81
C ASN A 390 -18.57 -15.55 -8.20
N GLY A 391 -17.76 -16.61 -8.13
CA GLY A 391 -18.11 -17.91 -7.58
C GLY A 391 -18.38 -17.88 -6.07
N PRO A 392 -18.67 -19.06 -5.48
CA PRO A 392 -18.86 -19.19 -4.03
C PRO A 392 -17.60 -18.83 -3.26
N ALA A 393 -17.78 -18.39 -2.01
CA ALA A 393 -16.68 -18.02 -1.13
C ALA A 393 -15.71 -19.21 -0.94
N SER A 394 -14.51 -19.08 -1.49
CA SER A 394 -13.46 -20.10 -1.46
C SER A 394 -12.08 -19.43 -1.57
N GLN A 395 -11.03 -20.20 -1.33
CA GLN A 395 -9.65 -19.73 -1.55
C GLN A 395 -9.40 -19.41 -3.03
N GLU A 396 -10.02 -20.14 -3.96
CA GLU A 396 -9.92 -19.91 -5.40
C GLU A 396 -10.54 -18.56 -5.78
N GLN A 397 -11.72 -18.24 -5.22
CA GLN A 397 -12.35 -16.94 -5.38
C GLN A 397 -11.44 -15.80 -4.93
N ARG A 398 -10.82 -15.91 -3.75
CA ARG A 398 -9.87 -14.91 -3.23
C ARG A 398 -8.66 -14.73 -4.14
N THR A 399 -8.09 -15.84 -4.58
CA THR A 399 -6.95 -15.83 -5.52
C THR A 399 -7.32 -15.14 -6.84
N ALA A 400 -8.54 -15.36 -7.33
CA ALA A 400 -9.03 -14.70 -8.55
C ALA A 400 -9.26 -13.19 -8.34
N ILE A 401 -9.77 -12.77 -7.17
CA ILE A 401 -9.90 -11.34 -6.82
C ILE A 401 -8.53 -10.67 -6.76
N ASP A 402 -7.55 -11.27 -6.07
CA ASP A 402 -6.18 -10.77 -6.00
C ASP A 402 -5.54 -10.69 -7.41
N ALA A 403 -5.82 -11.67 -8.28
CA ALA A 403 -5.35 -11.68 -9.66
C ALA A 403 -5.95 -10.53 -10.49
N LEU A 404 -7.27 -10.28 -10.40
CA LEU A 404 -7.92 -9.14 -11.06
C LEU A 404 -7.32 -7.80 -10.62
N TRP A 405 -7.04 -7.66 -9.31
CA TRP A 405 -6.37 -6.48 -8.78
C TRP A 405 -4.96 -6.29 -9.33
N ALA A 406 -4.20 -7.40 -9.44
CA ALA A 406 -2.86 -7.37 -10.01
C ALA A 406 -2.90 -6.97 -11.49
N VAL A 407 -3.84 -7.48 -12.27
CA VAL A 407 -4.04 -7.08 -13.67
C VAL A 407 -4.40 -5.60 -13.77
N GLY A 408 -5.28 -5.09 -12.88
CA GLY A 408 -5.63 -3.67 -12.83
C GLY A 408 -4.42 -2.77 -12.59
N GLN A 409 -3.55 -3.14 -11.65
CA GLN A 409 -2.32 -2.37 -11.37
C GLN A 409 -1.29 -2.48 -12.50
N LEU A 410 -1.21 -3.65 -13.18
CA LEU A 410 -0.39 -3.78 -14.37
C LEU A 410 -0.89 -2.86 -15.50
N TYR A 411 -2.20 -2.75 -15.69
CA TYR A 411 -2.76 -1.84 -16.70
C TYR A 411 -2.48 -0.36 -16.34
N GLN A 412 -2.56 0.01 -15.07
CA GLN A 412 -2.13 1.36 -14.63
C GLN A 412 -0.65 1.62 -14.93
N ARG A 413 0.22 0.61 -14.71
CA ARG A 413 1.65 0.72 -15.03
C ARG A 413 1.89 0.83 -16.55
N ILE A 414 1.10 0.11 -17.37
CA ILE A 414 1.15 0.22 -18.84
C ILE A 414 0.70 1.61 -19.28
N ALA A 415 -0.40 2.13 -18.73
CA ALA A 415 -0.87 3.47 -19.04
C ALA A 415 0.17 4.54 -18.70
N GLN A 416 0.84 4.46 -17.55
CA GLN A 416 1.95 5.36 -17.19
C GLN A 416 3.11 5.29 -18.19
N PHE A 417 3.46 4.07 -18.64
CA PHE A 417 4.48 3.91 -19.69
C PHE A 417 4.03 4.58 -20.98
N GLU A 418 2.80 4.35 -21.43
CA GLU A 418 2.26 4.91 -22.68
C GLU A 418 2.08 6.43 -22.64
N GLU A 419 1.88 7.03 -21.44
CA GLU A 419 1.86 8.49 -21.23
C GLU A 419 3.25 9.11 -21.26
N SER A 420 4.26 8.40 -20.77
CA SER A 420 5.62 8.94 -20.62
C SER A 420 6.52 8.70 -21.83
N HIS A 421 6.14 7.84 -22.76
CA HIS A 421 6.95 7.47 -23.93
C HIS A 421 6.26 7.79 -25.26
N GLU A 422 7.04 8.31 -26.22
CA GLU A 422 6.55 8.51 -27.59
C GLU A 422 6.29 7.18 -28.30
N ASP A 423 7.14 6.19 -28.03
CA ASP A 423 7.00 4.85 -28.61
C ASP A 423 6.33 3.90 -27.61
N LYS A 424 5.07 3.54 -27.90
CA LYS A 424 4.17 2.76 -27.05
C LYS A 424 4.20 1.25 -27.36
N HIS A 425 5.10 0.79 -28.23
CA HIS A 425 5.13 -0.61 -28.64
C HIS A 425 5.59 -1.55 -27.53
N LEU A 426 5.08 -2.78 -27.59
CA LEU A 426 5.31 -3.82 -26.59
C LEU A 426 6.79 -4.06 -26.26
N LYS A 427 7.69 -3.96 -27.25
CA LYS A 427 9.14 -4.18 -27.08
C LYS A 427 9.74 -3.23 -26.03
N TYR A 428 9.44 -1.93 -26.13
CA TYR A 428 10.00 -0.93 -25.19
C TYR A 428 9.46 -1.10 -23.78
N PHE A 429 8.18 -1.41 -23.63
CA PHE A 429 7.59 -1.75 -22.35
C PHE A 429 8.26 -2.99 -21.73
N THR A 430 8.48 -4.04 -22.53
CA THR A 430 9.12 -5.28 -22.06
C THR A 430 10.57 -5.03 -21.60
N ASP A 431 11.33 -4.22 -22.35
CA ASP A 431 12.71 -3.88 -22.00
C ASP A 431 12.77 -3.05 -20.72
N GLU A 432 11.85 -2.09 -20.50
CA GLU A 432 11.77 -1.29 -19.29
C GLU A 432 11.44 -2.16 -18.06
N ILE A 433 10.41 -3.00 -18.15
CA ILE A 433 10.08 -3.94 -17.06
C ILE A 433 11.24 -4.89 -16.74
N LYS A 434 11.98 -5.31 -17.74
CA LYS A 434 13.15 -6.16 -17.55
C LYS A 434 14.25 -5.42 -16.77
N LEU A 435 14.53 -4.18 -17.12
CA LEU A 435 15.49 -3.33 -16.38
C LEU A 435 15.04 -3.08 -14.93
N GLU A 436 13.75 -2.77 -14.71
CA GLU A 436 13.20 -2.63 -13.36
C GLU A 436 13.43 -3.90 -12.53
N ARG A 437 13.13 -5.07 -13.09
CA ARG A 437 13.30 -6.35 -12.39
C ARG A 437 14.77 -6.68 -12.12
N GLU A 438 15.68 -6.39 -13.05
CA GLU A 438 17.12 -6.57 -12.90
C GLU A 438 17.72 -5.64 -11.84
N SER A 439 17.17 -4.41 -11.71
CA SER A 439 17.54 -3.48 -10.63
C SER A 439 16.98 -3.87 -9.25
N GLY A 440 16.17 -4.94 -9.18
CA GLY A 440 15.53 -5.39 -7.94
C GLY A 440 14.16 -4.76 -7.67
N ASN A 441 13.68 -3.86 -8.53
CA ASN A 441 12.34 -3.32 -8.46
C ASN A 441 11.32 -4.35 -9.01
N ASN A 442 10.50 -4.90 -8.12
CA ASN A 442 9.48 -5.88 -8.50
C ASN A 442 8.09 -5.27 -8.71
N GLY A 443 8.01 -3.95 -8.86
CA GLY A 443 6.75 -3.21 -8.92
C GLY A 443 6.03 -3.15 -7.56
N ARG A 444 5.31 -2.08 -7.32
CA ARG A 444 4.47 -1.96 -6.12
C ARG A 444 3.16 -2.72 -6.35
N PHE A 445 2.80 -3.60 -5.44
CA PHE A 445 1.53 -4.29 -5.45
C PHE A 445 0.74 -3.93 -4.19
N GLU A 446 -0.34 -3.20 -4.37
CA GLU A 446 -1.28 -2.88 -3.29
C GLU A 446 -2.40 -3.91 -3.31
N LYS A 447 -2.46 -4.75 -2.30
CA LYS A 447 -3.58 -5.68 -2.12
C LYS A 447 -4.83 -4.92 -1.70
N MET A 448 -5.99 -5.45 -2.08
CA MET A 448 -7.27 -5.04 -1.52
C MET A 448 -7.24 -5.31 -0.01
N GLU A 449 -7.22 -4.26 0.81
CA GLU A 449 -7.39 -4.40 2.25
C GLU A 449 -8.83 -4.85 2.54
N LEU A 450 -9.05 -6.14 2.63
CA LEU A 450 -10.26 -6.72 3.19
C LEU A 450 -10.14 -6.65 4.71
N LYS A 451 -10.39 -5.50 5.29
CA LYS A 451 -10.08 -5.16 6.70
C LYS A 451 -10.83 -5.94 7.78
N ASP A 452 -11.74 -6.84 7.48
CA ASP A 452 -12.55 -7.55 8.47
C ASP A 452 -12.71 -9.06 8.19
N GLU A 453 -11.83 -9.67 7.40
CA GLU A 453 -11.90 -11.12 7.21
C GLU A 453 -11.31 -11.87 8.39
N ASP A 454 -12.07 -12.88 8.89
CA ASP A 454 -11.57 -13.83 9.88
C ASP A 454 -10.64 -14.85 9.19
N ALA A 455 -9.35 -14.48 9.06
CA ALA A 455 -8.32 -15.27 8.40
C ALA A 455 -6.97 -15.16 9.12
N VAL A 456 -6.20 -16.26 9.16
CA VAL A 456 -4.85 -16.28 9.76
C VAL A 456 -3.92 -15.36 9.00
N ASN A 457 -3.22 -14.50 9.71
CA ASN A 457 -2.26 -13.57 9.14
C ASN A 457 -0.89 -14.25 8.96
N ILE A 458 -0.46 -14.46 7.72
CA ILE A 458 0.88 -14.98 7.40
C ILE A 458 1.72 -13.82 6.86
N LEU A 459 2.79 -13.44 7.59
CA LEU A 459 3.57 -12.25 7.25
C LEU A 459 5.04 -12.36 7.71
N THR A 460 5.89 -11.53 7.13
CA THR A 460 7.27 -11.42 7.65
C THR A 460 7.29 -10.68 8.98
N VAL A 461 8.32 -10.95 9.79
CA VAL A 461 8.50 -10.20 11.06
C VAL A 461 8.58 -8.69 10.83
N HIS A 462 9.23 -8.23 9.75
CA HIS A 462 9.29 -6.81 9.40
C HIS A 462 7.90 -6.21 9.16
N SER A 463 7.04 -6.94 8.44
CA SER A 463 5.66 -6.50 8.16
C SER A 463 4.76 -6.57 9.40
N ALA A 464 5.14 -7.35 10.42
CA ALA A 464 4.42 -7.46 11.68
C ALA A 464 4.71 -6.32 12.66
N LYS A 465 5.73 -5.47 12.40
CA LYS A 465 6.01 -4.31 13.24
C LYS A 465 4.79 -3.39 13.28
N GLY A 466 4.42 -2.94 14.49
CA GLY A 466 3.21 -2.13 14.70
C GLY A 466 1.92 -2.93 14.88
N LEU A 467 1.88 -4.21 14.46
CA LEU A 467 0.71 -5.09 14.64
C LEU A 467 0.78 -5.86 15.97
N GLU A 468 -0.35 -6.47 16.35
CA GLU A 468 -0.45 -7.31 17.55
C GLU A 468 -1.53 -8.38 17.39
N PHE A 469 -1.27 -9.59 17.89
CA PHE A 469 -2.14 -10.75 17.72
C PHE A 469 -2.30 -11.50 19.04
N ASP A 470 -3.43 -12.18 19.23
CA ASP A 470 -3.65 -13.05 20.39
C ASP A 470 -2.59 -14.14 20.43
N THR A 471 -2.43 -14.83 19.31
CA THR A 471 -1.53 -15.97 19.15
C THR A 471 -0.54 -15.71 18.01
N VAL A 472 0.74 -15.86 18.29
CA VAL A 472 1.84 -15.74 17.31
C VAL A 472 2.59 -17.05 17.21
N CYS A 473 2.76 -17.56 15.99
CA CYS A 473 3.64 -18.67 15.65
C CYS A 473 4.84 -18.16 14.87
N VAL A 474 6.06 -18.28 15.40
CA VAL A 474 7.30 -17.97 14.67
C VAL A 474 7.92 -19.28 14.19
N VAL A 475 8.02 -19.46 12.87
CA VAL A 475 8.43 -20.71 12.27
C VAL A 475 9.86 -20.70 11.74
N ASN A 476 10.38 -21.91 11.45
CA ASN A 476 11.71 -22.11 10.90
C ASN A 476 12.84 -21.59 11.82
N MET A 477 12.70 -21.77 13.12
CA MET A 477 13.66 -21.33 14.15
C MET A 477 14.93 -22.18 14.15
N VAL A 478 15.74 -22.07 13.09
CA VAL A 478 17.01 -22.79 12.92
C VAL A 478 18.09 -21.85 12.40
N GLU A 479 19.38 -22.17 12.75
CA GLU A 479 20.55 -21.44 12.28
C GLU A 479 20.56 -21.31 10.75
N GLN A 480 20.99 -20.17 10.23
CA GLN A 480 21.01 -19.78 8.82
C GLN A 480 19.63 -19.51 8.18
N LYS A 481 18.51 -19.69 8.95
CA LYS A 481 17.16 -19.22 8.54
C LYS A 481 16.68 -18.12 9.47
N PHE A 482 16.75 -18.33 10.79
CA PHE A 482 16.51 -17.31 11.79
C PHE A 482 17.35 -17.62 13.03
N PRO A 483 18.52 -16.97 13.21
CA PRO A 483 19.11 -15.87 12.42
C PRO A 483 19.55 -16.28 11.03
N THR A 484 19.52 -15.31 10.12
CA THR A 484 20.06 -15.47 8.76
C THR A 484 21.59 -15.38 8.76
N THR A 485 22.22 -15.82 7.67
CA THR A 485 23.65 -15.65 7.50
C THR A 485 23.97 -14.25 7.00
N ASN A 486 24.96 -13.59 7.58
CA ASN A 486 25.48 -12.33 7.04
C ASN A 486 26.11 -12.59 5.65
N ARG A 487 25.57 -11.93 4.62
CA ARG A 487 26.08 -12.05 3.24
C ARG A 487 27.01 -10.91 2.85
N GLY A 488 27.22 -9.94 3.76
CA GLY A 488 27.96 -8.71 3.48
C GLY A 488 27.28 -7.83 2.41
N ASP A 489 27.66 -6.59 2.34
CA ASP A 489 27.20 -5.70 1.28
C ASP A 489 27.97 -5.99 -0.01
N ARG A 490 27.25 -6.05 -1.14
CA ARG A 490 27.89 -6.26 -2.45
C ARG A 490 28.87 -5.14 -2.81
N ILE A 491 28.62 -3.94 -2.34
CA ILE A 491 29.49 -2.76 -2.46
C ILE A 491 29.59 -2.15 -1.07
N PRO A 492 30.67 -2.41 -0.30
CA PRO A 492 30.82 -1.83 1.03
C PRO A 492 31.04 -0.31 0.92
N LEU A 493 30.37 0.44 1.79
CA LEU A 493 30.61 1.88 1.92
C LEU A 493 32.03 2.08 2.51
N PRO A 494 32.83 3.01 1.98
CA PRO A 494 34.10 3.38 2.60
C PRO A 494 33.88 3.92 4.02
N ASP A 495 34.71 3.52 4.99
CA ASP A 495 34.59 3.94 6.41
C ASP A 495 34.53 5.46 6.60
N ALA A 496 35.21 6.22 5.71
CA ALA A 496 35.20 7.68 5.74
C ALA A 496 33.81 8.32 5.44
N LEU A 497 32.87 7.56 4.88
CA LEU A 497 31.50 7.99 4.60
C LEU A 497 30.50 7.53 5.66
N ILE A 498 30.93 6.73 6.63
CA ILE A 498 30.10 6.21 7.72
C ILE A 498 30.21 7.21 8.88
N HIS A 499 29.13 7.96 9.11
CA HIS A 499 29.06 8.92 10.23
C HIS A 499 28.39 8.31 11.49
N GLU A 500 28.09 7.03 11.46
CA GLU A 500 27.38 6.33 12.52
C GLU A 500 28.36 5.70 13.52
N THR A 501 27.95 5.66 14.79
CA THR A 501 28.64 4.85 15.79
C THR A 501 28.21 3.39 15.61
N LEU A 502 29.08 2.57 15.03
CA LEU A 502 28.80 1.15 14.86
C LEU A 502 28.84 0.42 16.20
N PRO A 503 27.96 -0.56 16.45
CA PRO A 503 27.94 -1.37 17.64
C PRO A 503 29.20 -2.26 17.72
N THR A 504 29.53 -2.67 18.94
CA THR A 504 30.65 -3.57 19.18
C THR A 504 30.25 -5.03 18.91
N GLY A 505 30.97 -5.75 18.06
CA GLY A 505 30.75 -7.18 17.81
C GLY A 505 30.00 -7.46 16.50
N ASP A 506 29.23 -8.58 16.46
CA ASP A 506 28.47 -9.01 15.26
C ASP A 506 27.18 -8.19 15.15
N GLU A 507 27.24 -7.13 14.40
CA GLU A 507 26.13 -6.21 14.16
C GLU A 507 24.92 -6.90 13.50
N HIS A 508 25.16 -7.79 12.54
CA HIS A 508 24.09 -8.53 11.88
C HIS A 508 23.32 -9.42 12.87
N LEU A 509 24.04 -10.08 13.76
CA LEU A 509 23.42 -10.91 14.78
C LEU A 509 22.62 -10.08 15.80
N GLN A 510 23.10 -8.88 16.15
CA GLN A 510 22.36 -7.96 17.01
C GLN A 510 21.06 -7.48 16.35
N GLU A 511 21.08 -7.20 15.04
CA GLU A 511 19.89 -6.83 14.28
C GLU A 511 18.88 -7.99 14.20
N GLU A 512 19.33 -9.21 13.94
CA GLU A 512 18.49 -10.42 13.95
C GLU A 512 17.86 -10.68 15.34
N ARG A 513 18.58 -10.38 16.46
CA ARG A 513 17.98 -10.45 17.82
C ARG A 513 16.89 -9.41 18.01
N ARG A 514 17.08 -8.14 17.57
CA ARG A 514 16.03 -7.13 17.60
C ARG A 514 14.82 -7.55 16.79
N LEU A 515 15.07 -8.14 15.62
CA LEU A 515 13.99 -8.66 14.78
C LEU A 515 13.20 -9.76 15.48
N PHE A 516 13.88 -10.69 16.15
CA PHE A 516 13.21 -11.75 16.90
C PHE A 516 12.51 -11.21 18.16
N TYR A 517 13.10 -10.22 18.86
CA TYR A 517 12.45 -9.50 19.95
C TYR A 517 11.12 -8.86 19.48
N VAL A 518 11.12 -8.22 18.31
CA VAL A 518 9.90 -7.69 17.70
C VAL A 518 8.89 -8.81 17.44
N ALA A 519 9.30 -9.95 16.87
CA ALA A 519 8.40 -11.08 16.62
C ALA A 519 7.72 -11.58 17.89
N MET A 520 8.49 -11.78 18.97
CA MET A 520 7.98 -12.25 20.27
C MET A 520 6.95 -11.27 20.86
N THR A 521 7.27 -9.97 20.83
CA THR A 521 6.43 -8.90 21.42
C THR A 521 5.18 -8.56 20.58
N ARG A 522 4.93 -9.26 19.46
CA ARG A 522 3.64 -9.18 18.76
C ARG A 522 2.56 -10.04 19.41
N ALA A 523 2.94 -11.03 20.21
CA ALA A 523 2.01 -11.93 20.91
C ALA A 523 1.39 -11.26 22.14
N LYS A 524 0.06 -11.38 22.27
CA LYS A 524 -0.68 -10.98 23.49
C LYS A 524 -0.69 -12.11 24.52
N ASN A 525 -1.25 -13.27 24.14
CA ASN A 525 -1.56 -14.36 25.02
C ASN A 525 -0.71 -15.61 24.77
N ALA A 526 -0.35 -15.91 23.52
CA ALA A 526 0.38 -17.13 23.20
C ALA A 526 1.48 -16.90 22.15
N LEU A 527 2.67 -17.38 22.44
CA LEU A 527 3.83 -17.40 21.57
C LEU A 527 4.28 -18.84 21.35
N TYR A 528 4.28 -19.28 20.13
CA TYR A 528 4.77 -20.60 19.72
C TYR A 528 5.95 -20.43 18.78
N LEU A 529 7.02 -21.16 19.04
CA LEU A 529 8.20 -21.21 18.20
C LEU A 529 8.28 -22.61 17.61
N THR A 530 8.60 -22.73 16.31
CA THR A 530 8.74 -24.04 15.70
C THR A 530 10.05 -24.21 14.96
N SER A 531 10.60 -25.42 14.98
CA SER A 531 11.83 -25.78 14.26
C SER A 531 11.82 -27.25 13.85
N ALA A 532 12.64 -27.60 12.84
CA ALA A 532 12.85 -28.96 12.41
C ALA A 532 14.32 -29.28 12.21
N ASP A 533 14.68 -30.59 12.32
CA ASP A 533 16.03 -31.06 11.99
C ASP A 533 16.32 -31.02 10.48
N ASP A 534 15.33 -31.43 9.67
CA ASP A 534 15.46 -31.60 8.23
C ASP A 534 14.53 -30.66 7.44
N TYR A 535 15.13 -29.85 6.58
CA TYR A 535 14.46 -28.94 5.64
C TYR A 535 14.71 -29.36 4.16
N GLY A 536 14.98 -30.65 3.92
CA GLY A 536 15.26 -31.16 2.56
C GLY A 536 16.68 -30.94 2.06
N GLY A 537 17.65 -30.67 2.98
CA GLY A 537 19.05 -30.50 2.64
C GLY A 537 19.93 -31.72 3.00
N ALA A 538 21.18 -31.74 2.52
CA ALA A 538 22.14 -32.82 2.81
C ALA A 538 22.57 -32.91 4.29
N ARG A 539 22.31 -31.88 5.10
CA ARG A 539 22.73 -31.81 6.51
C ARG A 539 21.58 -31.35 7.38
N LYS A 540 21.46 -31.94 8.56
CA LYS A 540 20.56 -31.51 9.61
C LYS A 540 20.87 -30.05 10.01
N LYS A 541 19.83 -29.27 10.24
CA LYS A 541 19.94 -27.91 10.72
C LYS A 541 20.09 -27.90 12.24
N LYS A 542 20.87 -26.94 12.74
CA LYS A 542 20.95 -26.67 14.17
C LYS A 542 19.78 -25.76 14.57
N MET A 543 19.17 -26.02 15.70
CA MET A 543 18.18 -25.14 16.31
C MET A 543 18.75 -23.72 16.47
N SER A 544 17.91 -22.71 16.32
CA SER A 544 18.28 -21.31 16.50
C SER A 544 18.81 -21.06 17.91
N ARG A 545 19.96 -20.38 18.02
CA ARG A 545 20.51 -19.93 19.30
C ARG A 545 19.55 -19.04 20.08
N PHE A 546 18.67 -18.33 19.40
CA PHE A 546 17.71 -17.41 20.01
C PHE A 546 16.73 -18.09 20.95
N ILE A 547 16.43 -19.37 20.75
CA ILE A 547 15.60 -20.14 21.65
C ILE A 547 16.29 -20.32 23.00
N GLN A 548 17.61 -20.58 23.01
CA GLN A 548 18.42 -20.70 24.22
C GLN A 548 18.63 -19.34 24.88
N GLU A 549 18.93 -18.31 24.11
CA GLU A 549 19.12 -16.93 24.61
C GLU A 549 17.84 -16.35 25.22
N ALA A 550 16.66 -16.76 24.75
CA ALA A 550 15.35 -16.39 25.30
C ALA A 550 14.92 -17.28 26.48
N GLU A 551 15.73 -18.25 26.89
CA GLU A 551 15.46 -19.19 28.01
C GLU A 551 14.14 -19.97 27.84
N ILE A 552 13.72 -20.25 26.58
CA ILE A 552 12.45 -20.93 26.32
C ILE A 552 12.61 -22.44 26.43
N PRO A 553 11.76 -23.13 27.21
CA PRO A 553 11.83 -24.57 27.40
C PRO A 553 11.53 -25.32 26.09
N ILE A 554 12.36 -26.33 25.79
CA ILE A 554 12.20 -27.16 24.59
C ILE A 554 11.22 -28.29 24.90
N LEU A 555 10.04 -28.26 24.28
CA LEU A 555 9.13 -29.39 24.29
C LEU A 555 9.46 -30.27 23.08
N LYS A 556 9.99 -31.45 23.29
CA LYS A 556 10.07 -32.46 22.23
C LYS A 556 8.67 -32.93 21.93
N SER A 557 8.17 -32.65 20.73
CA SER A 557 6.88 -33.19 20.33
C SER A 557 7.04 -34.69 20.05
N GLU A 558 6.58 -35.53 20.95
CA GLU A 558 6.22 -36.91 20.63
C GLU A 558 4.86 -36.91 19.92
N ILE A 559 4.76 -36.27 18.79
CA ILE A 559 3.61 -36.51 17.89
C ILE A 559 3.95 -37.82 17.15
N GLN A 560 3.53 -38.96 17.73
CA GLN A 560 3.39 -40.20 16.96
C GLN A 560 2.50 -39.87 15.78
N SER A 561 2.95 -40.24 14.56
CA SER A 561 2.18 -40.11 13.34
C SER A 561 0.73 -40.50 13.63
N PRO A 562 -0.28 -39.65 13.43
CA PRO A 562 -1.65 -40.12 13.51
C PRO A 562 -1.83 -41.14 12.40
N LYS A 563 -2.03 -42.41 12.79
CA LYS A 563 -2.61 -43.40 11.89
C LYS A 563 -3.88 -42.78 11.35
N ALA A 564 -3.97 -42.74 10.03
CA ALA A 564 -5.12 -42.24 9.31
C ALA A 564 -6.39 -42.97 9.74
N GLU A 565 -6.98 -42.58 10.84
CA GLU A 565 -8.37 -42.84 11.17
C GLU A 565 -9.17 -41.65 10.63
N THR A 566 -9.74 -41.87 9.48
CA THR A 566 -10.72 -41.00 8.83
C THR A 566 -11.97 -40.95 9.73
N GLN A 567 -11.92 -40.22 10.83
CA GLN A 567 -13.13 -39.69 11.42
C GLN A 567 -13.58 -38.52 10.54
N LYS A 568 -14.62 -38.77 9.75
CA LYS A 568 -15.43 -37.73 9.16
C LYS A 568 -16.00 -36.87 10.30
N VAL A 569 -15.27 -35.83 10.71
CA VAL A 569 -15.88 -34.70 11.39
C VAL A 569 -16.75 -34.05 10.34
N GLU A 570 -18.06 -34.20 10.43
CA GLU A 570 -18.98 -33.33 9.73
C GLU A 570 -18.68 -31.89 10.20
N LEU A 571 -17.84 -31.21 9.43
CA LEU A 571 -17.68 -29.76 9.51
C LEU A 571 -19.07 -29.21 9.21
N GLN A 572 -19.75 -28.70 10.23
CA GLN A 572 -20.84 -27.77 9.99
C GLN A 572 -20.32 -26.77 8.99
N THR A 573 -20.92 -26.73 7.83
CA THR A 573 -20.72 -25.71 6.81
C THR A 573 -21.02 -24.36 7.49
N THR A 574 -19.99 -23.77 8.09
CA THR A 574 -20.06 -22.35 8.41
C THR A 574 -20.28 -21.66 7.07
N HIS A 575 -21.48 -21.13 6.87
CA HIS A 575 -21.77 -20.26 5.77
C HIS A 575 -20.70 -19.15 5.80
N TYR A 576 -19.74 -19.23 4.89
CA TYR A 576 -18.90 -18.09 4.55
C TYR A 576 -19.87 -17.03 4.02
N GLN A 577 -20.23 -16.09 4.88
CA GLN A 577 -20.85 -14.86 4.40
C GLN A 577 -19.82 -14.22 3.46
N LEU A 578 -20.27 -13.88 2.27
CA LEU A 578 -19.51 -12.98 1.40
C LEU A 578 -18.98 -11.84 2.29
N PRO A 579 -17.70 -11.44 2.13
CA PRO A 579 -17.15 -10.36 2.91
C PRO A 579 -18.16 -9.23 2.89
N THR A 580 -18.54 -8.74 4.06
CA THR A 580 -19.47 -7.62 4.18
C THR A 580 -18.81 -6.47 3.45
N ILE A 581 -19.35 -6.11 2.29
CA ILE A 581 -18.74 -5.13 1.41
C ILE A 581 -18.78 -3.81 2.16
N ASN A 582 -17.61 -3.36 2.56
CA ASN A 582 -17.47 -2.16 3.37
C ASN A 582 -17.57 -0.93 2.45
N ILE A 583 -18.80 -0.50 2.19
CA ILE A 583 -19.11 0.68 1.38
C ILE A 583 -18.81 1.92 2.25
N ARG A 584 -17.53 2.28 2.41
CA ARG A 584 -17.13 3.45 3.21
C ARG A 584 -17.10 4.75 2.42
N SER A 585 -16.88 4.67 1.12
CA SER A 585 -16.70 5.83 0.24
C SER A 585 -17.65 5.74 -0.95
N LEU A 586 -18.52 6.70 -1.05
CA LEU A 586 -19.55 6.82 -2.09
C LEU A 586 -19.31 8.07 -2.95
N SER A 587 -19.76 8.04 -4.19
CA SER A 587 -19.88 9.21 -5.07
C SER A 587 -21.17 9.09 -5.88
N HIS A 588 -21.62 10.18 -6.49
CA HIS A 588 -22.77 10.15 -7.39
C HIS A 588 -22.62 9.08 -8.47
N THR A 589 -21.45 8.98 -9.11
CA THR A 589 -21.15 7.97 -10.15
C THR A 589 -21.28 6.55 -9.64
N LYS A 590 -20.78 6.25 -8.41
CA LYS A 590 -20.90 4.93 -7.79
C LYS A 590 -22.35 4.55 -7.51
N LEU A 591 -23.14 5.49 -6.98
CA LEU A 591 -24.57 5.27 -6.72
C LEU A 591 -25.33 5.01 -8.03
N GLN A 592 -24.99 5.74 -9.09
CA GLN A 592 -25.62 5.59 -10.40
C GLN A 592 -25.20 4.30 -11.11
N SER A 593 -23.92 3.89 -11.03
CA SER A 593 -23.44 2.62 -11.55
C SER A 593 -24.21 1.44 -10.94
N PHE A 594 -24.43 1.45 -9.60
CA PHE A 594 -25.24 0.45 -8.92
C PHE A 594 -26.74 0.50 -9.36
N ALA A 595 -27.32 1.69 -9.46
CA ALA A 595 -28.70 1.85 -9.92
C ALA A 595 -28.92 1.32 -11.35
N THR A 596 -27.93 1.52 -12.23
CA THR A 596 -28.00 1.05 -13.61
C THR A 596 -27.90 -0.48 -13.68
N CYS A 597 -26.90 -1.06 -13.02
CA CYS A 597 -26.71 -2.50 -12.96
C CYS A 597 -25.84 -2.88 -11.74
N PRO A 598 -26.40 -3.55 -10.73
CA PRO A 598 -25.61 -3.98 -9.57
C PRO A 598 -24.37 -4.81 -9.93
N LEU A 599 -24.47 -5.70 -10.94
CA LEU A 599 -23.33 -6.49 -11.41
C LEU A 599 -22.24 -5.61 -12.03
N LYS A 600 -22.59 -4.58 -12.79
CA LYS A 600 -21.65 -3.59 -13.32
C LYS A 600 -20.90 -2.90 -12.17
N TYR A 601 -21.62 -2.45 -11.13
CA TYR A 601 -21.01 -1.88 -9.93
C TYR A 601 -20.03 -2.84 -9.25
N LYS A 602 -20.39 -4.14 -9.16
CA LYS A 602 -19.52 -5.18 -8.60
C LYS A 602 -18.23 -5.29 -9.40
N TYR A 603 -18.29 -5.37 -10.72
CA TYR A 603 -17.11 -5.42 -11.59
C TYR A 603 -16.25 -4.16 -11.46
N GLU A 604 -16.87 -2.99 -11.49
CA GLU A 604 -16.17 -1.70 -11.56
C GLU A 604 -15.55 -1.30 -10.20
N HIS A 605 -16.29 -1.47 -9.09
CA HIS A 605 -15.92 -0.91 -7.80
C HIS A 605 -15.53 -1.92 -6.72
N ILE A 606 -15.97 -3.18 -6.84
CA ILE A 606 -15.66 -4.23 -5.88
C ILE A 606 -14.55 -5.12 -6.42
N LEU A 607 -14.77 -5.77 -7.55
CA LEU A 607 -13.75 -6.64 -8.18
C LEU A 607 -12.67 -5.84 -8.90
N LYS A 608 -12.95 -4.56 -9.22
CA LYS A 608 -12.08 -3.67 -9.99
C LYS A 608 -11.55 -4.34 -11.24
N VAL A 609 -12.45 -5.02 -11.95
CA VAL A 609 -12.12 -5.63 -13.24
C VAL A 609 -11.56 -4.55 -14.16
N PRO A 610 -10.34 -4.73 -14.66
CA PRO A 610 -9.69 -3.71 -15.47
C PRO A 610 -10.49 -3.41 -16.74
N ILE A 611 -10.60 -2.14 -17.06
CA ILE A 611 -11.17 -1.65 -18.32
C ILE A 611 -10.03 -0.93 -19.04
N VAL A 612 -9.65 -1.42 -20.21
CA VAL A 612 -8.62 -0.79 -21.05
C VAL A 612 -9.27 0.14 -22.08
N GLU A 613 -10.52 -0.10 -22.44
CA GLU A 613 -11.21 0.73 -23.43
C GLU A 613 -11.84 1.98 -22.78
N GLY A 614 -11.20 3.13 -22.98
CA GLY A 614 -11.87 4.42 -22.88
C GLY A 614 -12.82 4.62 -24.08
N THR A 615 -13.64 5.66 -24.03
CA THR A 615 -14.45 6.07 -25.18
C THR A 615 -13.96 7.41 -25.72
N PRO A 616 -14.15 7.71 -27.00
CA PRO A 616 -13.83 9.04 -27.55
C PRO A 616 -14.46 10.18 -26.75
N MET A 617 -15.67 9.95 -26.19
CA MET A 617 -16.36 10.91 -25.35
C MET A 617 -15.63 11.14 -24.03
N PHE A 618 -15.01 10.11 -23.44
CA PHE A 618 -14.25 10.24 -22.19
C PHE A 618 -12.98 11.07 -22.40
N SER A 619 -12.19 10.76 -23.44
CA SER A 619 -10.96 11.51 -23.76
C SER A 619 -11.27 12.96 -24.09
N PHE A 620 -12.29 13.19 -24.91
CA PHE A 620 -12.74 14.52 -25.26
C PHE A 620 -13.30 15.30 -24.05
N GLY A 621 -14.12 14.64 -23.22
CA GLY A 621 -14.65 15.24 -21.99
C GLY A 621 -13.54 15.68 -21.04
N THR A 622 -12.59 14.78 -20.76
CA THR A 622 -11.44 15.07 -19.89
C THR A 622 -10.59 16.21 -20.45
N THR A 623 -10.34 16.23 -21.77
CA THR A 623 -9.64 17.34 -22.45
C THR A 623 -10.36 18.67 -22.21
N MET A 624 -11.67 18.74 -22.40
CA MET A 624 -12.45 19.96 -22.26
C MET A 624 -12.53 20.45 -20.81
N HIS A 625 -12.71 19.56 -19.83
CA HIS A 625 -12.68 19.90 -18.41
C HIS A 625 -11.30 20.46 -17.99
N THR A 626 -10.21 19.82 -18.42
CA THR A 626 -8.84 20.28 -18.14
C THR A 626 -8.55 21.63 -18.79
N LEU A 627 -9.01 21.86 -20.03
CA LEU A 627 -8.93 23.16 -20.71
C LEU A 627 -9.60 24.27 -19.89
N LEU A 628 -10.88 24.02 -19.49
CA LEU A 628 -11.67 25.01 -18.75
C LEU A 628 -11.06 25.29 -17.36
N GLN A 629 -10.63 24.26 -16.66
CA GLN A 629 -9.91 24.41 -15.41
C GLN A 629 -8.67 25.33 -15.56
N LYS A 630 -7.81 25.06 -16.54
CA LYS A 630 -6.60 25.88 -16.77
C LYS A 630 -6.96 27.31 -17.23
N ALA A 631 -7.96 27.45 -18.09
CA ALA A 631 -8.41 28.77 -18.55
C ALA A 631 -8.92 29.63 -17.38
N PHE A 632 -9.81 29.08 -16.53
CA PHE A 632 -10.32 29.80 -15.36
C PHE A 632 -9.28 30.00 -14.25
N SER A 633 -8.29 29.10 -14.12
CA SER A 633 -7.14 29.34 -13.24
C SER A 633 -6.34 30.56 -13.68
N LEU A 634 -6.11 30.76 -14.98
CA LEU A 634 -5.48 31.99 -15.51
C LEU A 634 -6.29 33.25 -15.20
N VAL A 635 -7.62 33.13 -15.25
CA VAL A 635 -8.51 34.23 -14.86
C VAL A 635 -8.34 34.59 -13.38
N GLN A 636 -8.33 33.59 -12.48
CA GLN A 636 -8.09 33.79 -11.04
C GLN A 636 -6.70 34.41 -10.78
N ASP A 637 -5.66 33.92 -11.46
CA ASP A 637 -4.31 34.44 -11.33
C ASP A 637 -4.20 35.91 -11.79
N ARG A 638 -4.89 36.27 -12.88
CA ARG A 638 -4.93 37.65 -13.35
C ARG A 638 -5.72 38.54 -12.39
N ALA A 639 -6.88 38.06 -11.90
CA ALA A 639 -7.69 38.78 -10.93
C ALA A 639 -6.92 39.06 -9.62
N SER A 640 -6.12 38.13 -9.16
CA SER A 640 -5.31 38.29 -7.94
C SER A 640 -4.16 39.32 -8.09
N ARG A 641 -3.75 39.62 -9.34
CA ARG A 641 -2.71 40.60 -9.66
C ARG A 641 -3.24 41.99 -9.94
N ILE A 642 -4.56 42.12 -10.16
CA ILE A 642 -5.17 43.45 -10.37
C ILE A 642 -5.02 44.25 -9.08
N GLY A 643 -4.33 45.42 -9.15
CA GLY A 643 -4.05 46.29 -7.98
C GLY A 643 -2.75 45.98 -7.23
N GLN A 644 -1.95 44.98 -7.66
CA GLN A 644 -0.56 44.81 -7.18
C GLN A 644 0.41 45.55 -8.09
N THR A 645 1.30 46.37 -7.51
CA THR A 645 2.46 46.90 -8.20
C THR A 645 3.50 45.79 -8.40
N ASP A 646 4.03 45.60 -9.59
CA ASP A 646 5.15 44.71 -9.82
C ASP A 646 6.42 45.18 -9.05
N LEU A 647 7.45 44.34 -8.99
CA LEU A 647 8.72 44.61 -8.31
C LEU A 647 9.47 45.86 -8.87
N PHE A 648 9.00 46.41 -9.98
CA PHE A 648 9.58 47.56 -10.69
C PHE A 648 8.68 48.80 -10.74
N GLY A 649 7.55 48.81 -10.02
CA GLY A 649 6.66 49.97 -9.84
C GLY A 649 5.70 50.25 -11.00
N ALA A 650 5.55 49.33 -11.96
CA ALA A 650 4.52 49.42 -13.00
C ALA A 650 3.19 48.91 -12.50
N SER A 651 2.14 49.75 -12.49
CA SER A 651 0.76 49.32 -12.23
C SER A 651 0.22 48.56 -13.45
N VAL A 652 -0.26 47.32 -13.25
CA VAL A 652 -1.00 46.58 -14.28
C VAL A 652 -2.40 47.23 -14.35
N SER A 653 -2.56 48.18 -15.24
CA SER A 653 -3.85 48.80 -15.57
C SER A 653 -4.43 48.12 -16.80
N GLU A 654 -5.37 47.20 -16.61
CA GLU A 654 -6.36 46.90 -17.65
C GLU A 654 -7.49 47.93 -17.53
N SER A 655 -7.75 48.68 -18.64
CA SER A 655 -8.55 49.89 -18.65
C SER A 655 -10.05 49.71 -18.45
N ASP A 656 -10.54 48.61 -17.85
CA ASP A 656 -11.97 48.44 -17.50
C ASP A 656 -12.26 47.34 -16.45
N GLY A 657 -11.25 46.71 -15.84
CA GLY A 657 -11.47 45.66 -14.80
C GLY A 657 -11.98 44.33 -15.33
N SER A 658 -12.22 44.19 -16.62
CA SER A 658 -12.69 42.92 -17.23
C SER A 658 -11.50 42.12 -17.74
N ILE A 659 -11.43 40.85 -17.29
CA ILE A 659 -10.38 39.91 -17.71
C ILE A 659 -10.82 39.20 -18.99
N VAL A 660 -10.05 39.40 -20.08
CA VAL A 660 -10.28 38.70 -21.37
C VAL A 660 -9.12 37.76 -21.66
N LEU A 661 -9.44 36.53 -22.09
CA LEU A 661 -8.45 35.57 -22.56
C LEU A 661 -8.37 35.60 -24.09
N GLU A 662 -7.15 35.60 -24.62
CA GLU A 662 -6.91 35.55 -26.07
C GLU A 662 -7.15 34.17 -26.62
N GLU A 663 -7.74 34.09 -27.81
CA GLU A 663 -7.99 32.80 -28.53
C GLU A 663 -6.72 31.95 -28.66
N LYS A 664 -5.59 32.59 -29.01
CA LYS A 664 -4.30 31.90 -29.14
C LYS A 664 -3.82 31.26 -27.86
N ALA A 665 -4.14 31.84 -26.68
CA ALA A 665 -3.79 31.27 -25.40
C ALA A 665 -4.62 30.04 -25.10
N LEU A 666 -5.93 30.09 -25.37
CA LEU A 666 -6.83 28.95 -25.17
C LEU A 666 -6.51 27.78 -26.12
N LEU A 667 -6.19 28.06 -27.38
CA LEU A 667 -5.79 27.03 -28.35
C LEU A 667 -4.46 26.36 -27.94
N ARG A 668 -3.49 27.10 -27.38
CA ARG A 668 -2.26 26.49 -26.83
C ARG A 668 -2.54 25.59 -25.64
N ILE A 669 -3.43 26.01 -24.74
CA ILE A 669 -3.84 25.17 -23.59
C ILE A 669 -4.56 23.92 -24.11
N TYR A 670 -5.41 24.05 -25.12
CA TYR A 670 -6.11 22.95 -25.74
C TYR A 670 -5.16 21.90 -26.30
N ASP A 671 -4.17 22.35 -27.11
CA ASP A 671 -3.14 21.48 -27.68
C ASP A 671 -2.34 20.74 -26.60
N GLN A 672 -2.06 21.39 -25.45
CA GLN A 672 -1.36 20.78 -24.31
C GLN A 672 -2.23 19.81 -23.48
N CYS A 673 -3.55 19.97 -23.54
CA CYS A 673 -4.50 19.12 -22.79
C CYS A 673 -5.12 18.02 -23.64
N TRP A 674 -4.83 18.03 -24.95
CA TRP A 674 -5.42 17.08 -25.87
C TRP A 674 -4.99 15.65 -25.55
N ILE A 675 -5.98 14.78 -25.34
CA ILE A 675 -5.78 13.34 -25.15
C ILE A 675 -6.01 12.66 -26.49
N ASP A 676 -4.98 12.05 -27.05
CA ASP A 676 -4.99 11.44 -28.41
C ASP A 676 -5.49 10.00 -28.43
N ASP A 677 -5.83 9.45 -27.27
CA ASP A 677 -6.19 8.06 -27.09
C ASP A 677 -7.71 7.81 -27.23
N TRP A 678 -8.09 6.56 -27.49
CA TRP A 678 -9.48 6.05 -27.51
C TRP A 678 -10.36 6.49 -28.69
N TYR A 679 -9.80 6.98 -29.77
CA TYR A 679 -10.50 7.24 -31.02
C TYR A 679 -10.39 6.02 -31.94
N SER A 680 -11.51 5.55 -32.48
CA SER A 680 -11.55 4.36 -33.34
C SER A 680 -10.82 4.54 -34.69
N SER A 681 -10.57 5.78 -35.09
CA SER A 681 -9.84 6.13 -36.31
C SER A 681 -9.27 7.53 -36.27
N LYS A 682 -8.22 7.80 -37.05
CA LYS A 682 -7.66 9.13 -37.23
C LYS A 682 -8.72 10.14 -37.65
N LYS A 683 -9.69 9.73 -38.51
CA LYS A 683 -10.78 10.59 -38.94
C LYS A 683 -11.66 11.03 -37.78
N GLN A 684 -12.05 10.10 -36.90
CA GLN A 684 -12.86 10.39 -35.72
C GLN A 684 -12.09 11.32 -34.75
N ARG A 685 -10.82 11.06 -34.53
CA ARG A 685 -9.94 11.92 -33.74
C ARG A 685 -9.91 13.35 -34.25
N ASP A 686 -9.67 13.52 -35.55
CA ASP A 686 -9.59 14.83 -36.22
C ASP A 686 -10.95 15.57 -36.16
N GLU A 687 -12.06 14.83 -36.21
CA GLU A 687 -13.42 15.40 -36.04
C GLU A 687 -13.62 15.94 -34.62
N TYR A 688 -13.25 15.17 -33.57
CA TYR A 688 -13.33 15.64 -32.17
C TYR A 688 -12.39 16.79 -31.91
N TYR A 689 -11.17 16.75 -32.46
CA TYR A 689 -10.21 17.86 -32.32
C TYR A 689 -10.73 19.16 -32.93
N LYS A 690 -11.38 19.08 -34.12
CA LYS A 690 -12.02 20.23 -34.73
C LYS A 690 -13.19 20.76 -33.92
N LYS A 691 -14.03 19.85 -33.40
CA LYS A 691 -15.16 20.17 -32.52
C LYS A 691 -14.72 20.94 -31.26
N GLY A 692 -13.60 20.57 -30.64
CA GLY A 692 -13.06 21.28 -29.49
C GLY A 692 -12.65 22.72 -29.82
N LYS A 693 -12.11 22.98 -31.01
CA LYS A 693 -11.82 24.33 -31.49
C LYS A 693 -13.07 25.17 -31.73
N GLU A 694 -14.15 24.56 -32.22
CA GLU A 694 -15.44 25.23 -32.38
C GLU A 694 -16.03 25.63 -31.03
N ILE A 695 -15.93 24.75 -30.02
CA ILE A 695 -16.34 25.06 -28.62
C ILE A 695 -15.51 26.22 -28.05
N ILE A 696 -14.20 26.22 -28.28
CA ILE A 696 -13.33 27.33 -27.82
C ILE A 696 -13.79 28.68 -28.43
N ALA A 697 -14.12 28.69 -29.72
CA ALA A 697 -14.61 29.91 -30.38
C ALA A 697 -15.94 30.38 -29.76
N SER A 698 -16.87 29.49 -29.45
CA SER A 698 -18.11 29.79 -28.74
C SER A 698 -17.89 30.35 -27.34
N LEU A 699 -16.96 29.78 -26.58
CA LEU A 699 -16.60 30.27 -25.25
C LEU A 699 -15.99 31.68 -25.30
N ILE A 700 -15.16 31.99 -26.29
CA ILE A 700 -14.59 33.33 -26.47
C ILE A 700 -15.67 34.37 -26.77
N GLU A 701 -16.62 34.03 -27.65
CA GLU A 701 -17.72 34.94 -27.96
C GLU A 701 -18.63 35.16 -26.75
N ARG A 702 -18.91 34.09 -25.98
CA ARG A 702 -19.67 34.17 -24.73
C ARG A 702 -19.03 35.10 -23.71
N TYR A 703 -17.74 35.00 -23.50
CA TYR A 703 -17.02 35.76 -22.49
C TYR A 703 -16.27 37.02 -23.08
N LYS A 704 -16.71 37.51 -24.23
CA LYS A 704 -16.13 38.65 -24.90
C LYS A 704 -16.16 39.94 -24.04
N GLY A 705 -17.16 40.10 -23.20
CA GLY A 705 -17.29 41.20 -22.26
C GLY A 705 -16.52 41.03 -20.94
N GLY A 706 -15.80 39.92 -20.77
CA GLY A 706 -15.03 39.56 -19.56
C GLY A 706 -15.35 38.18 -19.06
N TRP A 707 -14.31 37.48 -18.65
CA TRP A 707 -14.45 36.15 -18.02
C TRP A 707 -14.84 36.31 -16.56
N PRO A 708 -15.83 35.57 -16.05
CA PRO A 708 -16.17 35.58 -14.63
C PRO A 708 -15.02 35.01 -13.81
N VAL A 709 -14.77 35.61 -12.64
CA VAL A 709 -13.73 35.15 -11.69
C VAL A 709 -14.33 34.12 -10.74
N PRO A 710 -14.00 32.84 -10.87
CA PRO A 710 -14.58 31.83 -10.00
C PRO A 710 -14.05 31.94 -8.57
N ILE A 711 -14.87 31.58 -7.58
CA ILE A 711 -14.47 31.41 -6.18
C ILE A 711 -13.61 30.15 -6.05
N ALA A 712 -14.02 29.07 -6.73
CA ALA A 712 -13.32 27.79 -6.68
C ALA A 712 -13.46 27.02 -8.01
N LEU A 713 -12.41 26.24 -8.34
CA LEU A 713 -12.33 25.33 -9.47
C LEU A 713 -12.01 23.94 -8.96
N GLU A 714 -12.62 22.90 -9.56
CA GLU A 714 -12.36 21.49 -9.25
C GLU A 714 -12.41 21.21 -7.71
N LYS A 715 -13.36 21.83 -7.05
CA LYS A 715 -13.43 21.82 -5.58
C LYS A 715 -13.90 20.48 -5.07
N MET A 716 -12.99 19.76 -4.41
CA MET A 716 -13.31 18.51 -3.71
C MET A 716 -14.14 18.80 -2.46
N PHE A 717 -15.11 17.92 -2.20
CA PHE A 717 -15.87 17.91 -0.96
C PHE A 717 -16.08 16.48 -0.46
N GLU A 718 -16.24 16.34 0.83
CA GLU A 718 -16.66 15.12 1.50
C GLU A 718 -17.62 15.48 2.63
N PHE A 719 -18.76 14.80 2.70
CA PHE A 719 -19.64 14.93 3.85
C PHE A 719 -20.15 13.56 4.34
N PRO A 720 -20.42 13.42 5.64
CA PRO A 720 -20.88 12.18 6.24
C PRO A 720 -22.37 11.95 5.98
N VAL A 721 -22.71 10.74 5.51
CA VAL A 721 -24.09 10.26 5.50
C VAL A 721 -24.25 9.22 6.60
N MET A 722 -25.17 9.46 7.53
CA MET A 722 -25.50 8.52 8.59
C MET A 722 -26.63 7.61 8.16
N ASN A 723 -26.41 6.30 8.17
CA ASN A 723 -27.45 5.29 7.89
C ASN A 723 -27.31 4.11 8.87
N ASN A 724 -28.40 3.76 9.57
CA ASN A 724 -28.43 2.66 10.53
C ASN A 724 -27.27 2.66 11.56
N GLY A 725 -26.89 3.86 12.05
CA GLY A 725 -25.80 4.02 13.02
C GLY A 725 -24.39 3.92 12.43
N LYS A 726 -24.25 3.65 11.13
CA LYS A 726 -22.97 3.62 10.41
C LYS A 726 -22.75 4.95 9.69
N ARG A 727 -21.48 5.36 9.59
CA ARG A 727 -21.06 6.56 8.87
C ARG A 727 -20.47 6.18 7.52
N TYR A 728 -21.00 6.79 6.45
CA TYR A 728 -20.50 6.69 5.08
C TYR A 728 -19.95 8.04 4.64
N ALA A 729 -18.83 8.04 3.92
CA ALA A 729 -18.28 9.25 3.34
C ALA A 729 -18.81 9.41 1.91
N LEU A 730 -19.54 10.48 1.66
CA LEU A 730 -19.97 10.86 0.31
C LEU A 730 -19.05 11.96 -0.20
N TRP A 731 -18.37 11.72 -1.28
CA TRP A 731 -17.42 12.65 -1.87
C TRP A 731 -17.77 12.99 -3.32
N GLY A 732 -17.30 14.14 -3.75
CA GLY A 732 -17.46 14.60 -5.11
C GLY A 732 -16.52 15.76 -5.43
N ARG A 733 -16.61 16.22 -6.66
CA ARG A 733 -15.81 17.32 -7.16
C ARG A 733 -16.71 18.25 -7.96
N ILE A 734 -16.69 19.52 -7.63
CA ILE A 734 -17.47 20.58 -8.29
C ILE A 734 -16.57 21.27 -9.29
N ASP A 735 -16.96 21.31 -10.57
CA ASP A 735 -16.11 21.85 -11.64
C ASP A 735 -15.83 23.35 -11.42
N ARG A 736 -16.87 24.13 -11.11
CA ARG A 736 -16.72 25.59 -10.92
C ARG A 736 -17.77 26.17 -9.97
N ILE A 737 -17.35 27.09 -9.13
CA ILE A 737 -18.21 27.88 -8.23
C ILE A 737 -17.96 29.38 -8.49
N ASP A 738 -18.99 30.09 -8.94
CA ASP A 738 -18.93 31.52 -9.22
C ASP A 738 -19.70 32.32 -8.16
N PRO A 739 -19.28 33.56 -7.84
CA PRO A 739 -20.09 34.47 -7.05
C PRO A 739 -21.26 34.98 -7.90
N VAL A 740 -22.45 35.05 -7.30
CA VAL A 740 -23.64 35.53 -7.99
C VAL A 740 -24.52 36.38 -7.07
N ILE A 741 -25.17 37.38 -7.64
CA ILE A 741 -26.20 38.19 -6.93
C ILE A 741 -27.50 38.01 -7.66
N ILE A 742 -28.52 37.48 -6.96
CA ILE A 742 -29.88 37.27 -7.50
C ILE A 742 -30.85 37.96 -6.55
N ASP A 743 -31.67 38.85 -7.09
CA ASP A 743 -32.69 39.62 -6.33
C ASP A 743 -32.10 40.34 -5.10
N GLY A 744 -30.86 40.81 -5.17
CA GLY A 744 -30.14 41.46 -4.08
C GLY A 744 -29.51 40.55 -3.05
N ALA A 745 -29.72 39.23 -3.14
CA ALA A 745 -29.07 38.23 -2.29
C ALA A 745 -27.71 37.84 -2.88
N GLN A 746 -26.66 37.86 -2.05
CA GLN A 746 -25.33 37.42 -2.43
C GLN A 746 -25.18 35.91 -2.13
N GLY A 747 -24.68 35.17 -3.08
CA GLY A 747 -24.44 33.75 -2.96
C GLY A 747 -23.58 33.18 -4.09
N VAL A 748 -23.74 31.91 -4.39
CA VAL A 748 -22.92 31.25 -5.42
C VAL A 748 -23.77 30.53 -6.47
N GLU A 749 -23.23 30.50 -7.68
CA GLU A 749 -23.68 29.62 -8.77
C GLU A 749 -22.73 28.41 -8.84
N ILE A 750 -23.31 27.22 -8.87
CA ILE A 750 -22.58 25.96 -9.03
C ILE A 750 -22.72 25.53 -10.48
N ILE A 751 -21.60 25.32 -11.16
CA ILE A 751 -21.56 25.02 -12.58
C ILE A 751 -20.89 23.66 -12.81
N ASP A 752 -21.53 22.81 -13.58
CA ASP A 752 -21.04 21.50 -14.01
C ASP A 752 -21.04 21.46 -15.54
N TYR A 753 -19.92 21.06 -16.15
CA TYR A 753 -19.75 21.00 -17.59
C TYR A 753 -20.20 19.67 -18.18
N LYS A 754 -20.92 19.73 -19.31
CA LYS A 754 -21.33 18.56 -20.08
C LYS A 754 -20.85 18.70 -21.52
N THR A 755 -20.19 17.68 -22.05
CA THR A 755 -19.64 17.65 -23.42
C THR A 755 -20.67 17.28 -24.50
N GLY A 756 -21.92 17.00 -24.14
CA GLY A 756 -23.00 16.72 -25.09
C GLY A 756 -23.96 17.90 -25.23
N THR A 757 -25.12 17.66 -25.85
CA THR A 757 -26.27 18.58 -25.93
C THR A 757 -27.37 18.16 -24.95
N PRO A 758 -28.21 19.07 -24.48
CA PRO A 758 -29.32 18.71 -23.59
C PRO A 758 -30.29 17.79 -24.31
N LYS A 759 -30.66 16.67 -23.70
CA LYS A 759 -31.58 15.68 -24.27
C LYS A 759 -33.03 16.19 -24.40
N ASN A 760 -33.43 17.11 -23.53
CA ASN A 760 -34.75 17.72 -23.48
C ASN A 760 -34.63 19.14 -22.90
N GLU A 761 -35.63 20.00 -23.18
CA GLU A 761 -35.73 21.35 -22.57
C GLU A 761 -35.89 21.34 -21.04
N LYS A 762 -36.37 20.22 -20.46
CA LYS A 762 -36.48 20.02 -19.01
C LYS A 762 -35.49 18.94 -18.55
N ILE A 763 -34.68 19.31 -17.53
CA ILE A 763 -33.77 18.38 -16.86
C ILE A 763 -34.59 17.27 -16.19
N SER A 764 -34.22 16.01 -16.44
CA SER A 764 -34.86 14.86 -15.77
C SER A 764 -34.54 14.89 -14.25
N THR A 765 -35.40 14.22 -13.44
CA THR A 765 -35.17 14.12 -12.01
C THR A 765 -33.80 13.45 -11.70
N GLU A 766 -33.42 12.48 -12.51
CA GLU A 766 -32.13 11.78 -12.38
C GLU A 766 -30.94 12.69 -12.68
N ASP A 767 -31.01 13.49 -13.74
CA ASP A 767 -29.94 14.43 -14.11
C ASP A 767 -29.78 15.56 -13.07
N LYS A 768 -30.85 15.91 -12.33
CA LYS A 768 -30.78 16.90 -11.24
C LYS A 768 -29.99 16.42 -10.04
N GLN A 769 -29.95 15.12 -9.76
CA GLN A 769 -29.39 14.56 -8.53
C GLN A 769 -27.92 14.97 -8.28
N GLN A 770 -27.11 15.06 -9.33
CA GLN A 770 -25.71 15.47 -9.21
C GLN A 770 -25.56 16.90 -8.69
N LEU A 771 -26.28 17.84 -9.27
CA LEU A 771 -26.23 19.25 -8.86
C LEU A 771 -26.90 19.49 -7.51
N LEU A 772 -27.98 18.76 -7.19
CA LEU A 772 -28.58 18.79 -5.84
C LEU A 772 -27.61 18.30 -4.77
N LEU A 773 -26.80 17.27 -5.09
CA LEU A 773 -25.75 16.80 -4.21
C LEU A 773 -24.69 17.89 -3.98
N TYR A 774 -24.31 18.60 -5.05
CA TYR A 774 -23.39 19.73 -4.95
C TYR A 774 -23.97 20.87 -4.13
N GLN A 775 -25.29 21.12 -4.23
CA GLN A 775 -25.98 22.10 -3.42
C GLN A 775 -25.85 21.79 -1.93
N ILE A 776 -26.11 20.53 -1.52
CA ILE A 776 -25.94 20.09 -0.12
C ILE A 776 -24.49 20.29 0.33
N ALA A 777 -23.53 19.87 -0.49
CA ALA A 777 -22.11 19.98 -0.14
C ALA A 777 -21.65 21.44 0.02
N VAL A 778 -22.13 22.33 -0.84
CA VAL A 778 -21.82 23.77 -0.78
C VAL A 778 -22.42 24.42 0.46
N GLN A 779 -23.64 24.03 0.83
CA GLN A 779 -24.32 24.53 2.04
C GLN A 779 -23.66 23.99 3.31
N GLU A 780 -23.51 22.68 3.43
CA GLU A 780 -23.15 22.01 4.68
C GLU A 780 -21.63 21.98 4.93
N VAL A 781 -20.82 21.90 3.87
CA VAL A 781 -19.37 21.73 3.99
C VAL A 781 -18.58 23.00 3.66
N LEU A 782 -18.97 23.69 2.58
CA LEU A 782 -18.23 24.87 2.14
C LEU A 782 -18.76 26.18 2.75
N GLY A 783 -19.97 26.16 3.33
CA GLY A 783 -20.54 27.32 4.01
C GLY A 783 -21.00 28.45 3.10
N TYR A 784 -21.19 28.19 1.79
CA TYR A 784 -21.72 29.18 0.85
C TYR A 784 -23.24 29.03 0.72
N ILE A 785 -23.89 30.10 0.25
CA ILE A 785 -25.34 30.13 -0.04
C ILE A 785 -25.51 29.87 -1.55
N PRO A 786 -25.93 28.68 -1.99
CA PRO A 786 -26.19 28.41 -3.40
C PRO A 786 -27.47 29.09 -3.83
N LEU A 787 -27.40 29.90 -4.84
CA LEU A 787 -28.55 30.59 -5.44
C LEU A 787 -28.92 30.04 -6.80
N LYS A 788 -27.99 29.33 -7.47
CA LYS A 788 -28.22 28.81 -8.80
C LYS A 788 -27.35 27.57 -9.06
N LEU A 789 -27.92 26.57 -9.72
CA LEU A 789 -27.28 25.35 -10.17
C LEU A 789 -27.36 25.30 -11.69
N THR A 790 -26.24 25.12 -12.38
CA THR A 790 -26.17 25.23 -13.83
C THR A 790 -25.45 24.06 -14.46
N TYR A 791 -26.09 23.40 -15.40
CA TYR A 791 -25.40 22.59 -16.40
C TYR A 791 -25.02 23.45 -17.59
N HIS A 792 -23.74 23.49 -17.94
CA HIS A 792 -23.25 24.15 -19.13
C HIS A 792 -22.88 23.11 -20.18
N TYR A 793 -23.68 22.99 -21.22
CA TYR A 793 -23.47 22.06 -22.33
C TYR A 793 -22.52 22.72 -23.34
N LEU A 794 -21.34 22.12 -23.51
CA LEU A 794 -20.25 22.74 -24.27
C LEU A 794 -20.44 22.66 -25.79
N GLU A 795 -21.22 21.67 -26.29
CA GLU A 795 -21.41 21.46 -27.73
C GLU A 795 -22.19 22.57 -28.42
N ASP A 796 -23.25 23.01 -27.78
CA ASP A 796 -24.17 24.05 -28.30
C ASP A 796 -24.13 25.32 -27.45
N ASP A 797 -23.22 25.37 -26.48
CA ASP A 797 -23.04 26.48 -25.52
C ASP A 797 -24.31 26.83 -24.74
N SER A 798 -25.22 25.86 -24.56
CA SER A 798 -26.46 26.07 -23.81
C SER A 798 -26.28 25.92 -22.32
N MET A 799 -27.05 26.70 -21.56
CA MET A 799 -27.07 26.61 -20.09
C MET A 799 -28.46 26.31 -19.59
N VAL A 800 -28.57 25.29 -18.75
CA VAL A 800 -29.85 24.96 -18.09
C VAL A 800 -29.66 25.09 -16.60
N SER A 801 -30.44 26.01 -15.98
CA SER A 801 -30.30 26.37 -14.58
C SER A 801 -31.56 26.10 -13.78
N PHE A 802 -31.36 25.77 -12.49
CA PHE A 802 -32.41 25.60 -11.51
C PHE A 802 -31.86 25.83 -10.10
N ILE A 803 -32.69 25.73 -9.09
CA ILE A 803 -32.31 25.63 -7.68
C ILE A 803 -33.17 24.57 -7.02
N GLY A 804 -32.55 23.73 -6.18
CA GLY A 804 -33.29 22.70 -5.44
C GLY A 804 -34.04 23.29 -4.25
N THR A 805 -35.27 22.88 -4.05
CA THR A 805 -36.02 23.16 -2.85
C THR A 805 -35.58 22.30 -1.67
N GLN A 806 -35.86 22.67 -0.44
CA GLN A 806 -35.55 21.83 0.72
C GLN A 806 -36.16 20.43 0.59
N GLY A 807 -37.37 20.31 0.03
CA GLY A 807 -38.00 19.02 -0.25
C GLY A 807 -37.20 18.15 -1.22
N ASP A 808 -36.62 18.76 -2.28
CA ASP A 808 -35.75 18.03 -3.22
C ASP A 808 -34.47 17.48 -2.56
N LEU A 809 -33.88 18.29 -1.65
CA LEU A 809 -32.68 17.91 -0.91
C LEU A 809 -32.94 16.77 0.09
N ASP A 810 -34.06 16.90 0.84
CA ASP A 810 -34.49 15.87 1.80
C ASP A 810 -34.80 14.54 1.09
N GLN A 811 -35.49 14.62 -0.07
CA GLN A 811 -35.74 13.44 -0.89
C GLN A 811 -34.43 12.78 -1.38
N LEU A 812 -33.51 13.57 -1.90
CA LEU A 812 -32.21 13.05 -2.35
C LEU A 812 -31.43 12.37 -1.22
N GLN A 813 -31.40 12.96 -0.02
CA GLN A 813 -30.76 12.35 1.14
C GLN A 813 -31.41 11.01 1.52
N ASN A 814 -32.72 10.90 1.45
CA ASN A 814 -33.45 9.66 1.72
C ASN A 814 -33.18 8.62 0.63
N ASP A 815 -33.16 9.03 -0.65
CA ASP A 815 -32.83 8.14 -1.77
C ASP A 815 -31.41 7.58 -1.64
N ILE A 816 -30.44 8.40 -1.23
CA ILE A 816 -29.07 7.97 -0.96
C ILE A 816 -29.01 6.93 0.17
N LYS A 817 -29.73 7.17 1.28
CA LYS A 817 -29.80 6.23 2.42
C LYS A 817 -30.41 4.89 2.00
N ASN A 818 -31.52 4.91 1.25
CA ASN A 818 -32.17 3.71 0.72
C ASN A 818 -31.22 2.95 -0.21
N ARG A 819 -30.54 3.66 -1.10
CA ARG A 819 -29.57 3.05 -2.02
C ARG A 819 -28.40 2.41 -1.29
N ILE A 820 -27.88 3.03 -0.23
CA ILE A 820 -26.85 2.45 0.64
C ILE A 820 -27.35 1.14 1.25
N GLN A 821 -28.59 1.11 1.75
CA GLN A 821 -29.18 -0.09 2.33
C GLN A 821 -29.35 -1.21 1.26
N GLU A 822 -29.81 -0.86 0.06
CA GLU A 822 -29.89 -1.79 -1.05
C GLU A 822 -28.52 -2.37 -1.40
N MET A 823 -27.48 -1.55 -1.45
CA MET A 823 -26.12 -1.96 -1.75
C MET A 823 -25.56 -2.92 -0.69
N GLU A 824 -25.82 -2.66 0.61
CA GLU A 824 -25.37 -3.52 1.71
C GLU A 824 -26.01 -4.92 1.68
N LEU A 825 -27.27 -5.01 1.24
CA LEU A 825 -28.04 -6.26 1.19
C LEU A 825 -27.96 -6.96 -0.17
N SER A 826 -27.30 -6.34 -1.16
CA SER A 826 -27.31 -6.82 -2.55
C SER A 826 -26.43 -8.04 -2.75
N THR A 827 -26.92 -8.99 -3.52
CA THR A 827 -26.13 -10.07 -4.14
C THR A 827 -25.52 -9.63 -5.48
N PHE A 828 -25.73 -8.39 -5.89
CA PHE A 828 -25.29 -7.77 -7.15
C PHE A 828 -25.79 -8.48 -8.41
N PRO A 829 -27.11 -8.67 -8.55
CA PRO A 829 -27.68 -9.30 -9.75
C PRO A 829 -27.43 -8.44 -10.99
N ALA A 830 -27.35 -9.08 -12.16
CA ALA A 830 -27.36 -8.38 -13.44
C ALA A 830 -28.75 -7.75 -13.69
N THR A 831 -28.77 -6.56 -14.27
CA THR A 831 -29.98 -5.89 -14.77
C THR A 831 -29.77 -5.65 -16.27
N PRO A 832 -30.02 -6.65 -17.15
CA PRO A 832 -29.84 -6.51 -18.60
C PRO A 832 -30.78 -5.42 -19.18
N GLY A 833 -30.23 -4.64 -20.12
CA GLY A 833 -31.01 -3.59 -20.78
C GLY A 833 -30.20 -2.95 -21.91
N TYR A 834 -30.75 -1.90 -22.51
CA TYR A 834 -30.13 -1.19 -23.65
C TYR A 834 -28.71 -0.69 -23.34
N HIS A 835 -28.43 -0.38 -22.05
CA HIS A 835 -27.10 0.05 -21.59
C HIS A 835 -26.02 -1.03 -21.72
N CYS A 836 -26.38 -2.32 -21.89
CA CYS A 836 -25.42 -3.41 -22.07
C CYS A 836 -24.59 -3.27 -23.35
N GLN A 837 -25.13 -2.61 -24.39
CA GLN A 837 -24.41 -2.40 -25.66
C GLN A 837 -23.17 -1.53 -25.50
N TRP A 838 -23.16 -0.62 -24.50
CA TRP A 838 -22.02 0.27 -24.19
C TRP A 838 -21.38 -0.04 -22.82
N CYS A 839 -21.74 -1.18 -22.22
CA CYS A 839 -21.15 -1.59 -20.96
C CYS A 839 -19.69 -2.03 -21.20
N PRO A 840 -18.72 -1.46 -20.48
CA PRO A 840 -17.32 -1.85 -20.66
C PRO A 840 -17.04 -3.31 -20.30
N PHE A 841 -17.98 -3.97 -19.64
CA PHE A 841 -17.90 -5.38 -19.25
C PHE A 841 -18.70 -6.31 -20.14
N ASN A 842 -19.20 -5.86 -21.30
CA ASN A 842 -20.04 -6.68 -22.18
C ASN A 842 -19.36 -7.95 -22.68
N LYS A 843 -18.04 -7.91 -22.90
CA LYS A 843 -17.23 -9.04 -23.36
C LYS A 843 -17.09 -10.17 -22.32
N ILE A 844 -17.27 -9.86 -21.05
CA ILE A 844 -17.11 -10.82 -19.94
C ILE A 844 -18.43 -11.13 -19.22
N CYS A 845 -19.49 -10.40 -19.51
CA CYS A 845 -20.80 -10.52 -18.85
C CYS A 845 -21.69 -11.51 -19.59
N ASP A 846 -22.06 -12.63 -18.93
CA ASP A 846 -22.93 -13.66 -19.53
C ASP A 846 -24.37 -13.20 -19.81
N PHE A 847 -24.73 -12.00 -19.34
CA PHE A 847 -26.07 -11.40 -19.52
C PHE A 847 -26.12 -10.35 -20.63
N SER A 848 -24.99 -10.02 -21.26
CA SER A 848 -24.91 -8.95 -22.27
C SER A 848 -25.63 -9.29 -23.57
N ASP A 849 -25.74 -10.58 -23.96
CA ASP A 849 -26.33 -11.03 -25.21
C ASP A 849 -27.87 -11.23 -25.15
N ARG A 850 -28.47 -10.93 -23.98
CA ARG A 850 -29.91 -11.11 -23.76
C ARG A 850 -30.75 -9.86 -24.06
N THR A 851 -30.15 -8.84 -24.62
CA THR A 851 -30.76 -7.58 -25.05
C THR A 851 -30.65 -7.44 -26.57
#